data_a3cf5abcd8f07a80769ed2ad9cc60d20
#
_entry.id   a3cf5abcd8f07a80769ed2ad9cc60d20
#
_cell.length_a   1.000
_cell.length_b   1.000
_cell.length_c   1.000
_cell.angle_alpha   90.00
_cell.angle_beta   90.00
_cell.angle_gamma   90.00
#
_symmetry.space_group_name_H-M   'P 1'
#
loop_
_entity.id
_entity.type
_entity.pdbx_description
1 polymer ?
#
loop_
_entity_poly.entity_id
_entity_poly.type
_entity_poly.pdbx_seq_one_letter_code
_entity_poly.pdbx_strand_id
1 'polypeptide(L)'
;MVTALASNGKDMTTQEQEQYCENCGAANPVTARFCQFCATLLPFKYTTGSLPDQTLLAGRYQLLSRIGQGGMGAVYKAADTRFNNRPVAIKEMSSTGLSPASLQEAVTAFEREAHLLADLLHPNLPRIYEHFAENDRSYLVMDFIEGQTVEEYLEQIGGGPLPVDQVIKWAEQLCDVLNYLHTHQPPIVFRDLKPANVMISESGHIFLIDFGIARIFKPGKQHDTVALGSPGYAAPEQYGKSQSTPRSDIYSLGALLHHLLTGHDPSDQPFFFQSASKLNPAVDPALEVLLQKMLEMDSDRRPASALEVLNTLEGIGSSQSRSTSALLTSPQDLMLEEAYTLYTQRRLDEALAVYNKALQANTTSPLGWQGYALTQRLRGLDHEALTSFERALQLQPGLVTSWNGKGTVLSKLRRHREALEAFDHALQLDPNNAAAWNGKGIALSAQGRSQQALTAFETALRFDPRLVQAWCNKGVLLYEMNRYADTERAYQEAITLDSKLPSAYFGCGQALYAQRKLKQALRMFERAIQEDLKYIEAWNRRGNILDELGDTVRALQSYDQALQVDAHFAPAWSGKAGILRQQGHYFDALKAYNFALDIDPSFTLAWNGKGNTLYNMHNYHEALAAYEHALKLNPRLRTAWHNKSLVLYQLGRYEESLKAADEAIRLQPNDPDNWQRKADSLKKLRRREEARSAEAQAARLRANA
;
A
#
# COMPACT_ATOMS: atom_id res chain seq x y z
N MET A 1 63.25 34.99 -34.77
CA MET A 1 64.11 33.96 -34.19
C MET A 1 63.37 33.42 -33.02
N VAL A 2 62.58 32.40 -33.21
CA VAL A 2 62.90 30.95 -33.15
C VAL A 2 63.48 30.62 -31.76
N THR A 3 62.70 29.92 -30.96
CA THR A 3 62.85 28.47 -30.77
C THR A 3 61.75 27.93 -29.84
N ALA A 4 61.19 26.83 -30.31
CA ALA A 4 60.28 25.99 -29.54
C ALA A 4 60.97 25.32 -28.36
N LEU A 5 60.25 25.15 -27.25
CA LEU A 5 60.54 24.14 -26.26
C LEU A 5 59.25 23.40 -25.90
N ALA A 6 59.26 22.16 -26.28
CA ALA A 6 58.29 21.17 -25.88
C ALA A 6 58.26 21.02 -24.36
N SER A 7 57.13 21.23 -23.72
CA SER A 7 56.92 20.86 -22.32
C SER A 7 56.27 19.47 -22.26
N ASN A 8 57.03 18.57 -21.72
CA ASN A 8 56.62 17.23 -21.32
C ASN A 8 55.33 17.28 -20.44
N GLY A 9 54.27 16.67 -20.94
CA GLY A 9 53.16 16.28 -20.12
C GLY A 9 53.64 15.22 -19.11
N LYS A 10 53.73 15.61 -17.85
CA LYS A 10 53.80 14.63 -16.75
C LYS A 10 52.37 14.18 -16.48
N ASP A 11 52.12 12.92 -16.82
CA ASP A 11 51.05 12.15 -16.22
C ASP A 11 50.97 12.43 -14.71
N MET A 12 49.81 12.90 -14.26
CA MET A 12 49.45 12.83 -12.84
C MET A 12 49.15 11.34 -12.52
N THR A 13 50.20 10.62 -12.18
CA THR A 13 50.11 9.25 -11.63
C THR A 13 49.23 9.31 -10.39
N THR A 14 48.15 8.57 -10.43
CA THR A 14 47.38 8.10 -9.30
C THR A 14 48.31 7.79 -8.15
N GLN A 15 48.20 8.53 -7.02
CA GLN A 15 48.82 8.12 -5.76
C GLN A 15 48.20 6.76 -5.41
N GLU A 16 49.02 5.71 -5.56
CA GLU A 16 48.63 4.38 -5.07
C GLU A 16 48.50 4.49 -3.55
N GLN A 17 47.27 4.37 -3.05
CA GLN A 17 47.00 4.33 -1.63
C GLN A 17 47.65 3.06 -1.05
N GLU A 18 48.45 3.20 -0.01
CA GLU A 18 49.12 2.10 0.69
C GLU A 18 48.35 1.71 1.94
N GLN A 19 48.28 0.41 2.24
CA GLN A 19 47.85 -0.12 3.53
C GLN A 19 49.00 -0.74 4.27
N TYR A 20 49.05 -0.57 5.57
CA TYR A 20 50.11 -1.09 6.41
C TYR A 20 49.71 -2.37 7.10
N CYS A 21 50.60 -3.36 7.09
CA CYS A 21 50.38 -4.65 7.76
C CYS A 21 50.45 -4.46 9.29
N GLU A 22 49.41 -4.84 9.99
CA GLU A 22 49.33 -4.76 11.46
C GLU A 22 50.37 -5.67 12.16
N ASN A 23 50.79 -6.73 11.49
CA ASN A 23 51.75 -7.70 12.05
C ASN A 23 53.21 -7.29 11.88
N CYS A 24 53.61 -6.67 10.75
CA CYS A 24 55.00 -6.37 10.47
C CYS A 24 55.25 -4.89 10.09
N GLY A 25 54.24 -4.05 10.05
CA GLY A 25 54.32 -2.63 9.71
C GLY A 25 54.63 -2.31 8.23
N ALA A 26 54.79 -3.32 7.37
CA ALA A 26 55.18 -3.12 5.97
C ALA A 26 54.05 -2.46 5.17
N ALA A 27 54.37 -1.47 4.32
CA ALA A 27 53.45 -0.86 3.37
C ALA A 27 53.14 -1.89 2.24
N ASN A 28 51.86 -1.99 1.88
CA ASN A 28 51.36 -2.82 0.83
C ASN A 28 50.34 -2.06 -0.02
N PRO A 29 50.18 -2.37 -1.31
CA PRO A 29 49.08 -1.82 -2.09
C PRO A 29 47.73 -2.06 -1.39
N VAL A 30 46.81 -1.10 -1.44
CA VAL A 30 45.46 -1.22 -0.82
C VAL A 30 44.69 -2.45 -1.38
N THR A 31 45.05 -2.91 -2.59
CA THR A 31 44.45 -4.08 -3.24
C THR A 31 45.08 -5.41 -2.82
N ALA A 32 46.18 -5.40 -2.01
CA ALA A 32 46.88 -6.64 -1.61
C ALA A 32 46.05 -7.40 -0.58
N ARG A 33 45.78 -8.67 -0.84
CA ARG A 33 45.11 -9.61 0.09
C ARG A 33 46.04 -10.15 1.18
N PHE A 34 47.32 -10.19 0.90
CA PHE A 34 48.34 -10.68 1.84
C PHE A 34 49.49 -9.69 1.87
N CYS A 35 50.06 -9.52 3.04
CA CYS A 35 51.28 -8.74 3.18
C CYS A 35 52.39 -9.37 2.35
N GLN A 36 53.03 -8.55 1.50
CA GLN A 36 54.14 -9.02 0.64
C GLN A 36 55.39 -9.45 1.42
N PHE A 37 55.48 -9.03 2.71
CA PHE A 37 56.66 -9.33 3.54
C PHE A 37 56.45 -10.46 4.55
N CYS A 38 55.27 -10.55 5.20
CA CYS A 38 55.01 -11.56 6.23
C CYS A 38 53.83 -12.49 5.93
N ALA A 39 53.27 -12.42 4.75
CA ALA A 39 52.11 -13.22 4.27
C ALA A 39 50.87 -13.15 5.18
N THR A 40 50.82 -12.20 6.17
CA THR A 40 49.63 -12.00 6.98
C THR A 40 48.46 -11.53 6.08
N LEU A 41 47.27 -12.05 6.28
CA LEU A 41 46.06 -11.59 5.60
C LEU A 41 45.84 -10.12 5.92
N LEU A 42 45.79 -9.28 4.90
CA LEU A 42 45.55 -7.87 5.04
C LEU A 42 44.03 -7.59 4.94
N PRO A 43 43.46 -6.66 5.73
CA PRO A 43 42.09 -6.24 5.57
C PRO A 43 41.91 -5.66 4.18
N PHE A 44 41.08 -6.29 3.38
CA PHE A 44 40.79 -5.85 2.01
C PHE A 44 39.89 -4.61 2.07
N LYS A 45 40.47 -3.42 1.96
CA LYS A 45 39.74 -2.14 1.95
C LYS A 45 39.48 -1.73 0.50
N TYR A 46 38.33 -2.07 -0.03
CA TYR A 46 37.86 -1.39 -1.24
C TYR A 46 37.61 0.08 -0.91
N THR A 47 38.01 1.00 -1.77
CA THR A 47 37.55 2.37 -1.71
C THR A 47 36.06 2.42 -2.06
N THR A 48 35.32 3.36 -1.47
CA THR A 48 33.89 3.57 -1.80
C THR A 48 33.73 3.68 -3.32
N GLY A 49 32.76 2.99 -3.89
CA GLY A 49 32.53 3.00 -5.33
C GLY A 49 33.40 2.04 -6.15
N SER A 50 34.22 1.20 -5.53
CA SER A 50 35.16 0.27 -6.22
C SER A 50 34.68 -1.18 -6.26
N LEU A 51 33.44 -1.49 -5.90
CA LEU A 51 32.94 -2.85 -5.98
C LEU A 51 32.84 -3.31 -7.44
N PRO A 52 33.39 -4.49 -7.78
CA PRO A 52 33.28 -5.04 -9.12
C PRO A 52 31.82 -5.34 -9.51
N ASP A 53 31.53 -5.25 -10.82
CA ASP A 53 30.29 -5.78 -11.37
C ASP A 53 30.19 -7.28 -11.05
N GLN A 54 28.94 -7.78 -10.94
CA GLN A 54 28.61 -9.15 -10.52
C GLN A 54 28.91 -9.47 -9.04
N THR A 55 29.35 -8.51 -8.21
CA THR A 55 29.47 -8.73 -6.77
C THR A 55 28.08 -9.02 -6.19
N LEU A 56 28.00 -10.08 -5.37
CA LEU A 56 26.78 -10.46 -4.67
C LEU A 56 26.80 -9.90 -3.24
N LEU A 57 25.95 -8.94 -2.94
CA LEU A 57 25.79 -8.35 -1.61
C LEU A 57 24.66 -9.03 -0.84
N ALA A 58 24.84 -9.23 0.46
CA ALA A 58 23.89 -9.88 1.37
C ALA A 58 23.39 -11.25 0.86
N GLY A 59 24.15 -11.93 -0.03
CA GLY A 59 23.72 -13.16 -0.67
C GLY A 59 22.43 -13.03 -1.49
N ARG A 60 22.08 -11.80 -1.92
CA ARG A 60 20.82 -11.48 -2.57
C ARG A 60 20.94 -10.51 -3.73
N TYR A 61 21.71 -9.46 -3.59
CA TYR A 61 21.77 -8.37 -4.56
C TYR A 61 23.00 -8.50 -5.45
N GLN A 62 22.79 -8.80 -6.72
CA GLN A 62 23.87 -8.89 -7.70
C GLN A 62 24.09 -7.53 -8.35
N LEU A 63 25.26 -6.93 -8.14
CA LEU A 63 25.62 -5.64 -8.75
C LEU A 63 25.71 -5.80 -10.27
N LEU A 64 25.08 -4.87 -11.01
CA LEU A 64 25.09 -4.84 -12.46
C LEU A 64 26.05 -3.78 -12.99
N SER A 65 25.99 -2.57 -12.45
CA SER A 65 26.86 -1.45 -12.81
C SER A 65 26.83 -0.37 -11.75
N ARG A 66 27.90 0.42 -11.67
CA ARG A 66 27.89 1.66 -10.89
C ARG A 66 27.22 2.75 -11.70
N ILE A 67 26.23 3.44 -11.10
CA ILE A 67 25.44 4.50 -11.73
C ILE A 67 25.76 5.90 -11.21
N GLY A 68 26.41 6.03 -10.05
CA GLY A 68 26.81 7.32 -9.49
C GLY A 68 27.91 7.19 -8.44
N GLN A 69 28.70 8.26 -8.27
CA GLN A 69 29.68 8.39 -7.20
C GLN A 69 29.80 9.87 -6.80
N GLY A 70 29.75 10.16 -5.51
CA GLY A 70 29.89 11.51 -4.97
C GLY A 70 30.47 11.50 -3.56
N GLY A 71 30.52 12.69 -2.95
CA GLY A 71 31.09 12.85 -1.59
C GLY A 71 30.36 12.05 -0.50
N MET A 72 29.09 11.69 -0.71
CA MET A 72 28.27 10.93 0.25
C MET A 72 28.32 9.42 0.02
N GLY A 73 28.90 8.94 -1.08
CA GLY A 73 28.99 7.52 -1.37
C GLY A 73 28.96 7.15 -2.84
N ALA A 74 28.67 5.89 -3.14
CA ALA A 74 28.46 5.39 -4.50
C ALA A 74 27.09 4.74 -4.60
N VAL A 75 26.50 4.81 -5.81
CA VAL A 75 25.21 4.18 -6.11
C VAL A 75 25.41 3.16 -7.22
N TYR A 76 24.87 1.96 -7.02
CA TYR A 76 24.92 0.86 -7.97
C TYR A 76 23.52 0.48 -8.42
N LYS A 77 23.38 0.13 -9.68
CA LYS A 77 22.27 -0.67 -10.19
C LYS A 77 22.54 -2.13 -9.85
N ALA A 78 21.56 -2.81 -9.27
CA ALA A 78 21.66 -4.21 -8.90
C ALA A 78 20.38 -4.98 -9.23
N ALA A 79 20.49 -6.30 -9.30
CA ALA A 79 19.36 -7.21 -9.45
C ALA A 79 19.07 -7.90 -8.11
N ASP A 80 17.82 -7.84 -7.64
CA ASP A 80 17.37 -8.63 -6.50
C ASP A 80 17.07 -10.08 -6.94
N THR A 81 17.99 -10.99 -6.67
CA THR A 81 17.92 -12.39 -7.12
C THR A 81 16.78 -13.18 -6.47
N ARG A 82 16.25 -12.72 -5.33
CA ARG A 82 15.09 -13.35 -4.65
C ARG A 82 13.75 -12.92 -5.21
N PHE A 83 13.72 -11.82 -5.97
CA PHE A 83 12.50 -11.26 -6.58
C PHE A 83 12.63 -11.15 -8.09
N ASN A 84 12.89 -12.28 -8.75
CA ASN A 84 12.93 -12.40 -10.22
C ASN A 84 13.87 -11.40 -10.90
N ASN A 85 15.04 -11.15 -10.29
CA ASN A 85 16.04 -10.18 -10.74
C ASN A 85 15.50 -8.75 -10.92
N ARG A 86 14.56 -8.36 -10.05
CA ARG A 86 14.03 -7.01 -10.07
C ARG A 86 15.16 -5.99 -9.93
N PRO A 87 15.21 -4.95 -10.78
CA PRO A 87 16.21 -3.90 -10.66
C PRO A 87 15.99 -3.09 -9.37
N VAL A 88 17.08 -2.84 -8.65
CA VAL A 88 17.13 -2.01 -7.44
C VAL A 88 18.35 -1.09 -7.51
N ALA A 89 18.27 0.05 -6.81
CA ALA A 89 19.42 0.92 -6.57
C ALA A 89 20.01 0.60 -5.19
N ILE A 90 21.34 0.49 -5.10
CA ILE A 90 22.05 0.26 -3.85
C ILE A 90 23.01 1.43 -3.62
N LYS A 91 22.74 2.23 -2.57
CA LYS A 91 23.61 3.31 -2.15
C LYS A 91 24.59 2.79 -1.10
N GLU A 92 25.89 2.88 -1.42
CA GLU A 92 27.00 2.58 -0.51
C GLU A 92 27.41 3.87 0.23
N MET A 93 27.51 3.81 1.54
CA MET A 93 27.96 4.96 2.36
C MET A 93 29.48 5.18 2.19
N SER A 94 29.89 6.43 2.02
CA SER A 94 31.31 6.79 1.99
C SER A 94 31.94 6.67 3.38
N SER A 95 33.00 5.88 3.47
CA SER A 95 33.85 5.76 4.66
C SER A 95 35.22 6.44 4.46
N THR A 96 35.45 7.07 3.31
CA THR A 96 36.76 7.62 2.91
C THR A 96 37.09 8.83 3.73
N GLY A 97 38.29 8.84 4.37
CA GLY A 97 38.84 9.99 5.12
C GLY A 97 38.24 10.21 6.50
N LEU A 98 37.43 9.32 7.03
CA LEU A 98 36.85 9.42 8.38
C LEU A 98 37.74 8.77 9.43
N SER A 99 37.90 9.45 10.58
CA SER A 99 38.47 8.82 11.78
C SER A 99 37.53 7.74 12.33
N PRO A 100 38.00 6.77 13.14
CA PRO A 100 37.13 5.75 13.73
C PRO A 100 35.93 6.29 14.50
N ALA A 101 36.10 7.40 15.23
CA ALA A 101 35.02 8.08 15.95
C ALA A 101 34.02 8.74 14.98
N SER A 102 34.49 9.41 13.93
CA SER A 102 33.67 10.05 12.91
C SER A 102 32.96 9.00 12.03
N LEU A 103 33.59 7.83 11.84
CA LEU A 103 32.95 6.71 11.11
C LEU A 103 31.76 6.17 11.90
N GLN A 104 31.91 5.96 13.21
CA GLN A 104 30.80 5.49 14.05
C GLN A 104 29.64 6.48 14.07
N GLU A 105 29.91 7.77 14.13
CA GLU A 105 28.88 8.81 14.02
C GLU A 105 28.19 8.80 12.65
N ALA A 106 28.96 8.63 11.57
CA ALA A 106 28.43 8.56 10.21
C ALA A 106 27.55 7.31 9.99
N VAL A 107 27.96 6.14 10.49
CA VAL A 107 27.15 4.90 10.45
C VAL A 107 25.83 5.12 11.21
N THR A 108 25.91 5.66 12.43
CA THR A 108 24.70 5.93 13.24
C THR A 108 23.77 6.95 12.56
N ALA A 109 24.33 7.93 11.85
CA ALA A 109 23.56 8.91 11.09
C ALA A 109 22.87 8.25 9.88
N PHE A 110 23.60 7.38 9.16
CA PHE A 110 23.08 6.63 8.01
C PHE A 110 21.97 5.65 8.39
N GLU A 111 22.13 4.89 9.49
CA GLU A 111 21.09 4.01 10.02
C GLU A 111 19.83 4.79 10.42
N ARG A 112 20.03 5.94 11.05
CA ARG A 112 18.91 6.81 11.45
C ARG A 112 18.19 7.40 10.23
N GLU A 113 18.90 7.77 9.18
CA GLU A 113 18.37 8.17 7.88
C GLU A 113 17.60 7.02 7.24
N ALA A 114 18.18 5.83 7.18
CA ALA A 114 17.53 4.64 6.61
C ALA A 114 16.21 4.31 7.30
N HIS A 115 16.17 4.36 8.64
CA HIS A 115 14.93 4.15 9.39
C HIS A 115 13.88 5.23 9.12
N LEU A 116 14.29 6.49 9.04
CA LEU A 116 13.38 7.60 8.76
C LEU A 116 12.77 7.49 7.35
N LEU A 117 13.58 7.08 6.38
CA LEU A 117 13.15 6.97 4.99
C LEU A 117 12.33 5.69 4.73
N ALA A 118 12.54 4.61 5.50
CA ALA A 118 11.80 3.37 5.35
C ALA A 118 10.29 3.52 5.60
N ASP A 119 9.90 4.50 6.41
CA ASP A 119 8.51 4.81 6.74
C ASP A 119 7.85 5.78 5.74
N LEU A 120 8.63 6.38 4.82
CA LEU A 120 8.11 7.34 3.85
C LEU A 120 7.54 6.64 2.62
N LEU A 121 6.27 6.91 2.34
CA LEU A 121 5.54 6.36 1.19
C LEU A 121 4.90 7.50 0.40
N HIS A 122 5.53 7.89 -0.72
CA HIS A 122 5.02 8.92 -1.61
C HIS A 122 5.31 8.58 -3.08
N PRO A 123 4.41 8.90 -4.05
CA PRO A 123 4.63 8.62 -5.47
C PRO A 123 5.93 9.18 -6.02
N ASN A 124 6.36 10.33 -5.51
CA ASN A 124 7.54 11.06 -5.94
C ASN A 124 8.79 10.75 -5.10
N LEU A 125 8.78 9.68 -4.29
CA LEU A 125 9.93 9.20 -3.52
C LEU A 125 10.28 7.77 -3.91
N PRO A 126 11.58 7.42 -4.04
CA PRO A 126 11.99 6.03 -4.16
C PRO A 126 11.67 5.28 -2.86
N ARG A 127 11.13 4.08 -2.98
CA ARG A 127 10.86 3.22 -1.83
C ARG A 127 12.16 2.60 -1.32
N ILE A 128 12.36 2.60 -0.02
CA ILE A 128 13.45 1.88 0.64
C ILE A 128 12.97 0.49 1.02
N TYR A 129 13.79 -0.53 0.69
CA TYR A 129 13.48 -1.93 0.94
C TYR A 129 14.12 -2.45 2.21
N GLU A 130 15.42 -2.17 2.34
CA GLU A 130 16.19 -2.54 3.52
C GLU A 130 17.51 -1.78 3.58
N HIS A 131 18.13 -1.78 4.76
CA HIS A 131 19.52 -1.40 4.93
C HIS A 131 20.26 -2.55 5.59
N PHE A 132 21.53 -2.72 5.25
CA PHE A 132 22.39 -3.74 5.84
C PHE A 132 23.84 -3.27 5.85
N ALA A 133 24.63 -3.91 6.73
CA ALA A 133 26.08 -3.72 6.78
C ALA A 133 26.78 -5.02 6.35
N GLU A 134 27.76 -4.89 5.48
CA GLU A 134 28.60 -6.01 5.02
C GLU A 134 30.00 -5.51 4.74
N ASN A 135 31.03 -6.24 5.24
CA ASN A 135 32.46 -5.89 5.08
C ASN A 135 32.79 -4.46 5.52
N ASP A 136 32.32 -4.06 6.70
CA ASP A 136 32.49 -2.74 7.30
C ASP A 136 31.90 -1.57 6.47
N ARG A 137 30.92 -1.84 5.63
CA ARG A 137 30.20 -0.87 4.81
C ARG A 137 28.72 -0.95 5.05
N SER A 138 28.05 0.19 4.97
CA SER A 138 26.62 0.29 5.08
C SER A 138 26.00 0.53 3.71
N TYR A 139 24.92 -0.21 3.43
CA TYR A 139 24.19 -0.20 2.17
C TYR A 139 22.73 0.10 2.42
N LEU A 140 22.14 0.90 1.51
CA LEU A 140 20.72 1.19 1.47
C LEU A 140 20.16 0.72 0.15
N VAL A 141 19.14 -0.14 0.18
CA VAL A 141 18.48 -0.71 -1.00
C VAL A 141 17.17 0.00 -1.25
N MET A 142 16.99 0.51 -2.46
CA MET A 142 15.82 1.30 -2.84
C MET A 142 15.35 1.01 -4.27
N ASP A 143 14.22 1.59 -4.67
CA ASP A 143 13.75 1.53 -6.04
C ASP A 143 14.82 2.02 -7.01
N PHE A 144 15.02 1.27 -8.10
CA PHE A 144 15.75 1.76 -9.25
C PHE A 144 14.79 2.52 -10.16
N ILE A 145 15.03 3.82 -10.32
CA ILE A 145 14.23 4.69 -11.18
C ILE A 145 14.88 4.70 -12.58
N GLU A 146 14.13 4.25 -13.58
CA GLU A 146 14.56 4.35 -14.98
C GLU A 146 14.31 5.78 -15.46
N GLY A 147 15.39 6.51 -15.75
CA GLY A 147 15.35 7.91 -16.12
C GLY A 147 16.70 8.57 -15.94
N GLN A 148 16.70 9.90 -15.92
CA GLN A 148 17.88 10.75 -15.74
C GLN A 148 17.63 11.85 -14.73
N THR A 149 18.67 12.42 -14.16
CA THR A 149 18.55 13.61 -13.30
C THR A 149 18.15 14.85 -14.09
N VAL A 150 17.56 15.84 -13.43
CA VAL A 150 17.30 17.15 -14.06
C VAL A 150 18.60 17.81 -14.48
N GLU A 151 19.70 17.59 -13.76
CA GLU A 151 21.04 18.06 -14.12
C GLU A 151 21.50 17.46 -15.45
N GLU A 152 21.47 16.14 -15.61
CA GLU A 152 21.80 15.44 -16.86
C GLU A 152 20.89 15.88 -18.01
N TYR A 153 19.60 16.10 -17.71
CA TYR A 153 18.65 16.60 -18.72
C TYR A 153 19.01 18.02 -19.19
N LEU A 154 19.35 18.92 -18.26
CA LEU A 154 19.78 20.28 -18.61
C LEU A 154 21.08 20.27 -19.43
N GLU A 155 22.06 19.44 -19.10
CA GLU A 155 23.29 19.26 -19.87
C GLU A 155 23.00 18.79 -21.29
N GLN A 156 22.10 17.84 -21.49
CA GLN A 156 21.72 17.31 -22.80
C GLN A 156 21.08 18.36 -23.70
N ILE A 157 20.28 19.27 -23.15
CA ILE A 157 19.63 20.34 -23.92
C ILE A 157 20.49 21.59 -24.06
N GLY A 158 21.73 21.60 -23.51
CA GLY A 158 22.67 22.74 -23.61
C GLY A 158 22.37 23.85 -22.61
N GLY A 159 21.70 23.56 -21.45
CA GLY A 159 21.50 24.48 -20.32
C GLY A 159 20.49 25.62 -20.57
N GLY A 160 19.73 25.58 -21.65
CA GLY A 160 18.74 26.62 -21.97
C GLY A 160 17.45 26.53 -21.11
N PRO A 161 16.61 27.58 -21.17
CA PRO A 161 15.35 27.61 -20.44
C PRO A 161 14.37 26.52 -20.93
N LEU A 162 13.64 25.91 -20.01
CA LEU A 162 12.62 24.91 -20.31
C LEU A 162 11.26 25.56 -20.59
N PRO A 163 10.36 24.84 -21.29
CA PRO A 163 8.98 25.27 -21.46
C PRO A 163 8.29 25.50 -20.11
N VAL A 164 7.63 26.63 -19.94
CA VAL A 164 7.01 27.04 -18.67
C VAL A 164 6.02 26.00 -18.17
N ASP A 165 5.17 25.45 -19.06
CA ASP A 165 4.16 24.42 -18.71
C ASP A 165 4.80 23.13 -18.17
N GLN A 166 5.98 22.77 -18.68
CA GLN A 166 6.73 21.61 -18.20
C GLN A 166 7.28 21.86 -16.81
N VAL A 167 7.85 23.06 -16.58
CA VAL A 167 8.41 23.45 -15.30
C VAL A 167 7.30 23.53 -14.22
N ILE A 168 6.13 24.06 -14.55
CA ILE A 168 4.98 24.10 -13.64
C ILE A 168 4.56 22.68 -13.24
N LYS A 169 4.41 21.75 -14.19
CA LYS A 169 4.05 20.35 -13.88
C LYS A 169 5.06 19.65 -12.99
N TRP A 170 6.34 19.94 -13.14
CA TRP A 170 7.37 19.42 -12.24
C TRP A 170 7.33 20.09 -10.88
N ALA A 171 7.09 21.41 -10.83
CA ALA A 171 6.93 22.15 -9.60
C ALA A 171 5.75 21.67 -8.76
N GLU A 172 4.61 21.35 -9.38
CA GLU A 172 3.43 20.78 -8.72
C GLU A 172 3.78 19.45 -8.02
N GLN A 173 4.47 18.54 -8.70
CA GLN A 173 4.90 17.27 -8.13
C GLN A 173 5.93 17.46 -7.00
N LEU A 174 6.86 18.42 -7.15
CA LEU A 174 7.83 18.76 -6.09
C LEU A 174 7.14 19.39 -4.87
N CYS A 175 6.14 20.25 -5.08
CA CYS A 175 5.35 20.80 -3.98
C CYS A 175 4.57 19.73 -3.23
N ASP A 176 4.00 18.73 -3.93
CA ASP A 176 3.26 17.63 -3.33
C ASP A 176 4.16 16.79 -2.42
N VAL A 177 5.33 16.38 -2.90
CA VAL A 177 6.28 15.60 -2.08
C VAL A 177 6.86 16.43 -0.92
N LEU A 178 7.17 17.72 -1.12
CA LEU A 178 7.64 18.58 -0.04
C LEU A 178 6.56 18.80 1.02
N ASN A 179 5.30 18.99 0.60
CA ASN A 179 4.18 19.09 1.54
C ASN A 179 4.00 17.81 2.35
N TYR A 180 4.12 16.64 1.73
CA TYR A 180 4.12 15.35 2.42
C TYR A 180 5.22 15.26 3.49
N LEU A 181 6.47 15.64 3.16
CA LEU A 181 7.60 15.65 4.10
C LEU A 181 7.39 16.65 5.24
N HIS A 182 6.93 17.86 4.93
CA HIS A 182 6.74 18.94 5.90
C HIS A 182 5.57 18.68 6.88
N THR A 183 4.56 17.93 6.46
CA THR A 183 3.39 17.54 7.30
C THR A 183 3.60 16.25 8.06
N HIS A 184 4.73 15.55 7.82
CA HIS A 184 5.10 14.36 8.59
C HIS A 184 5.27 14.71 10.08
N GLN A 185 5.05 13.76 10.98
CA GLN A 185 5.22 13.99 12.43
C GLN A 185 6.31 13.07 12.99
N PRO A 186 7.45 13.65 13.34
CA PRO A 186 7.85 15.07 13.26
C PRO A 186 8.17 15.53 11.82
N PRO A 187 8.05 16.83 11.50
CA PRO A 187 8.31 17.37 10.17
C PRO A 187 9.72 17.07 9.67
N ILE A 188 9.84 16.73 8.39
CA ILE A 188 11.10 16.44 7.71
C ILE A 188 11.42 17.58 6.76
N VAL A 189 12.61 18.15 6.86
CA VAL A 189 13.12 19.18 5.95
C VAL A 189 14.17 18.54 5.04
N PHE A 190 14.01 18.68 3.73
CA PHE A 190 14.84 18.00 2.73
C PHE A 190 16.25 18.60 2.60
N ARG A 191 16.37 19.94 2.54
CA ARG A 191 17.59 20.75 2.62
C ARG A 191 18.52 20.79 1.40
N ASP A 192 18.43 19.87 0.47
CA ASP A 192 19.31 19.80 -0.71
C ASP A 192 18.54 19.64 -2.01
N LEU A 193 17.53 20.47 -2.21
CA LEU A 193 16.76 20.47 -3.45
C LEU A 193 17.56 21.21 -4.53
N LYS A 194 18.00 20.46 -5.55
CA LYS A 194 18.79 20.90 -6.69
C LYS A 194 18.59 19.96 -7.90
N PRO A 195 19.03 20.34 -9.11
CA PRO A 195 18.87 19.51 -10.32
C PRO A 195 19.38 18.07 -10.18
N ALA A 196 20.55 17.86 -9.55
CA ALA A 196 21.14 16.54 -9.34
C ALA A 196 20.32 15.60 -8.44
N ASN A 197 19.45 16.15 -7.58
CA ASN A 197 18.65 15.40 -6.62
C ASN A 197 17.19 15.19 -7.06
N VAL A 198 16.87 15.58 -8.29
CA VAL A 198 15.54 15.38 -8.93
C VAL A 198 15.72 14.52 -10.17
N MET A 199 15.09 13.34 -10.19
CA MET A 199 15.08 12.46 -11.35
C MET A 199 13.79 12.58 -12.14
N ILE A 200 13.90 12.45 -13.45
CA ILE A 200 12.80 12.42 -14.41
C ILE A 200 12.73 11.01 -14.99
N SER A 201 11.63 10.31 -14.80
CA SER A 201 11.40 9.01 -15.45
C SER A 201 11.08 9.19 -16.96
N GLU A 202 11.11 8.11 -17.72
CA GLU A 202 10.71 8.10 -19.14
C GLU A 202 9.27 8.60 -19.35
N SER A 203 8.39 8.47 -18.36
CA SER A 203 7.02 8.97 -18.40
C SER A 203 6.88 10.46 -18.06
N GLY A 204 7.97 11.16 -17.72
CA GLY A 204 7.97 12.55 -17.28
C GLY A 204 7.57 12.73 -15.81
N HIS A 205 7.47 11.63 -15.03
CA HIS A 205 7.21 11.68 -13.60
C HIS A 205 8.49 12.03 -12.83
N ILE A 206 8.35 12.89 -11.81
CA ILE A 206 9.48 13.40 -11.01
C ILE A 206 9.67 12.56 -9.76
N PHE A 207 10.91 12.26 -9.42
CA PHE A 207 11.29 11.64 -8.15
C PHE A 207 12.33 12.51 -7.44
N LEU A 208 12.10 12.74 -6.15
CA LEU A 208 13.06 13.38 -5.26
C LEU A 208 13.98 12.30 -4.69
N ILE A 209 15.26 12.40 -4.99
CA ILE A 209 16.29 11.42 -4.58
C ILE A 209 17.32 12.06 -3.66
N ASP A 210 18.09 11.25 -2.95
CA ASP A 210 19.21 11.64 -2.09
C ASP A 210 18.86 12.49 -0.86
N PHE A 211 18.47 11.80 0.20
CA PHE A 211 18.12 12.39 1.51
C PHE A 211 19.33 12.63 2.44
N GLY A 212 20.57 12.58 1.93
CA GLY A 212 21.80 12.57 2.74
C GLY A 212 21.96 13.69 3.77
N ILE A 213 21.21 14.79 3.65
CA ILE A 213 21.20 15.88 4.64
C ILE A 213 19.80 16.23 5.16
N ALA A 214 18.78 15.47 4.79
CA ALA A 214 17.43 15.64 5.33
C ALA A 214 17.42 15.47 6.86
N ARG A 215 16.64 16.26 7.57
CA ARG A 215 16.55 16.21 9.03
C ARG A 215 15.14 16.39 9.52
N ILE A 216 14.86 15.72 10.66
CA ILE A 216 13.67 15.97 11.46
C ILE A 216 13.77 17.39 12.06
N PHE A 217 12.78 18.22 11.77
CA PHE A 217 12.65 19.54 12.38
C PHE A 217 12.33 19.41 13.89
N LYS A 218 13.14 20.05 14.74
CA LYS A 218 12.93 20.08 16.19
C LYS A 218 12.62 21.51 16.63
N PRO A 219 11.35 21.83 16.96
CA PRO A 219 11.01 23.17 17.47
C PRO A 219 11.87 23.53 18.68
N GLY A 220 12.38 24.78 18.72
CA GLY A 220 13.17 25.31 19.85
C GLY A 220 14.70 25.19 19.76
N LYS A 221 15.27 24.54 18.73
CA LYS A 221 16.70 24.69 18.41
C LYS A 221 16.97 26.05 17.75
N GLN A 222 18.05 26.73 18.20
CA GLN A 222 18.36 28.04 17.65
C GLN A 222 19.27 28.00 16.41
N HIS A 223 20.09 26.96 16.23
CA HIS A 223 21.06 26.86 15.11
C HIS A 223 21.20 25.41 14.62
N ASP A 224 21.52 25.25 13.34
CA ASP A 224 22.05 24.00 12.79
C ASP A 224 23.53 23.82 13.14
N THR A 225 23.97 22.60 13.36
CA THR A 225 25.32 22.29 13.86
C THR A 225 26.41 22.43 12.79
N VAL A 226 26.06 22.48 11.51
CA VAL A 226 26.98 22.59 10.35
C VAL A 226 26.26 23.35 9.23
N ALA A 227 26.98 24.24 8.51
CA ALA A 227 26.51 24.84 7.27
C ALA A 227 26.36 23.71 6.20
N LEU A 228 25.15 23.48 5.70
CA LEU A 228 24.83 22.39 4.78
C LEU A 228 23.91 22.89 3.65
N GLY A 229 24.22 22.49 2.45
CA GLY A 229 23.43 22.76 1.25
C GLY A 229 24.32 23.08 0.04
N SER A 230 23.76 22.93 -1.14
CA SER A 230 24.48 23.20 -2.40
C SER A 230 24.52 24.69 -2.68
N PRO A 231 25.68 25.26 -3.07
CA PRO A 231 25.78 26.68 -3.42
C PRO A 231 24.71 27.09 -4.44
N GLY A 232 24.14 28.29 -4.22
CA GLY A 232 23.10 28.84 -5.10
C GLY A 232 21.69 28.35 -4.81
N TYR A 233 21.49 27.08 -4.42
CA TYR A 233 20.17 26.51 -4.14
C TYR A 233 19.83 26.55 -2.64
N ALA A 234 20.81 26.47 -1.76
CA ALA A 234 20.59 26.47 -0.32
C ALA A 234 20.09 27.82 0.20
N ALA A 235 19.10 27.78 1.08
CA ALA A 235 18.51 28.96 1.70
C ALA A 235 19.54 29.70 2.59
N PRO A 236 19.45 31.04 2.76
CA PRO A 236 20.37 31.83 3.56
C PRO A 236 20.58 31.32 4.98
N GLU A 237 19.52 30.83 5.63
CA GLU A 237 19.60 30.27 6.99
C GLU A 237 20.43 29.00 7.08
N GLN A 238 20.60 28.25 5.99
CA GLN A 238 21.40 27.01 5.97
C GLN A 238 22.92 27.27 6.09
N TYR A 239 23.35 28.51 5.90
CA TYR A 239 24.76 28.92 6.08
C TYR A 239 25.13 29.22 7.54
N GLY A 240 24.43 28.63 8.51
CA GLY A 240 24.86 28.56 9.89
C GLY A 240 24.37 29.67 10.82
N LYS A 241 23.42 30.51 10.40
CA LYS A 241 22.88 31.62 11.23
C LYS A 241 21.58 31.25 11.97
N SER A 242 20.83 30.24 11.50
CA SER A 242 19.58 29.81 12.12
C SER A 242 19.30 28.34 11.79
N GLN A 243 18.21 27.79 12.34
CA GLN A 243 17.77 26.43 12.02
C GLN A 243 17.01 26.42 10.68
N SER A 244 17.31 25.42 9.83
CA SER A 244 16.53 25.16 8.62
C SER A 244 15.09 24.76 8.98
N THR A 245 14.13 25.27 8.22
CA THR A 245 12.69 25.05 8.41
C THR A 245 12.09 24.54 7.08
N PRO A 246 10.83 24.09 7.04
CA PRO A 246 10.12 23.81 5.80
C PRO A 246 10.20 24.93 4.76
N ARG A 247 10.31 26.18 5.19
CA ARG A 247 10.48 27.34 4.29
C ARG A 247 11.87 27.42 3.64
N SER A 248 12.86 26.70 4.18
CA SER A 248 14.17 26.56 3.50
C SER A 248 14.04 25.74 2.21
N ASP A 249 13.23 24.67 2.21
CA ASP A 249 12.96 23.88 1.00
C ASP A 249 12.15 24.69 -0.04
N ILE A 250 11.28 25.60 0.42
CA ILE A 250 10.55 26.52 -0.49
C ILE A 250 11.51 27.46 -1.20
N TYR A 251 12.53 27.97 -0.52
CA TYR A 251 13.57 28.77 -1.15
C TYR A 251 14.33 27.95 -2.20
N SER A 252 14.78 26.75 -1.83
CA SER A 252 15.51 25.86 -2.74
C SER A 252 14.69 25.49 -3.96
N LEU A 253 13.36 25.26 -3.78
CA LEU A 253 12.44 25.07 -4.90
C LEU A 253 12.37 26.33 -5.77
N GLY A 254 12.27 27.52 -5.20
CA GLY A 254 12.29 28.77 -5.94
C GLY A 254 13.55 28.95 -6.78
N ALA A 255 14.73 28.62 -6.21
CA ALA A 255 16.01 28.66 -6.93
C ALA A 255 16.06 27.65 -8.07
N LEU A 256 15.58 26.42 -7.85
CA LEU A 256 15.49 25.40 -8.88
C LEU A 256 14.55 25.84 -10.02
N LEU A 257 13.35 26.33 -9.72
CA LEU A 257 12.39 26.80 -10.72
C LEU A 257 12.91 27.99 -11.50
N HIS A 258 13.61 28.93 -10.84
CA HIS A 258 14.26 30.03 -11.52
C HIS A 258 15.31 29.55 -12.52
N HIS A 259 16.17 28.59 -12.13
CA HIS A 259 17.15 27.98 -13.03
C HIS A 259 16.47 27.33 -14.23
N LEU A 260 15.46 26.49 -14.02
CA LEU A 260 14.75 25.78 -15.08
C LEU A 260 14.04 26.72 -16.07
N LEU A 261 13.52 27.85 -15.58
CA LEU A 261 12.79 28.83 -16.39
C LEU A 261 13.71 29.77 -17.17
N THR A 262 14.91 30.03 -16.66
CA THR A 262 15.81 31.05 -17.22
C THR A 262 17.05 30.47 -17.86
N GLY A 263 17.44 29.24 -17.54
CA GLY A 263 18.72 28.64 -17.91
C GLY A 263 19.92 29.21 -17.13
N HIS A 264 19.71 30.07 -16.13
CA HIS A 264 20.79 30.64 -15.32
C HIS A 264 21.01 29.84 -14.07
N ASP A 265 22.20 29.23 -13.93
CA ASP A 265 22.57 28.47 -12.72
C ASP A 265 22.79 29.43 -11.55
N PRO A 266 22.02 29.30 -10.43
CA PRO A 266 22.18 30.14 -9.27
C PRO A 266 23.51 29.91 -8.53
N SER A 267 24.26 28.86 -8.83
CA SER A 267 25.59 28.59 -8.30
C SER A 267 26.64 29.63 -8.77
N ASP A 268 26.44 30.24 -9.92
CA ASP A 268 27.31 31.26 -10.49
C ASP A 268 27.28 32.56 -9.67
N GLN A 269 26.09 32.94 -9.19
CA GLN A 269 25.87 34.14 -8.37
C GLN A 269 24.87 33.85 -7.23
N PRO A 270 25.32 33.19 -6.14
CA PRO A 270 24.45 32.82 -5.02
C PRO A 270 23.68 34.02 -4.45
N PHE A 271 22.39 33.83 -4.18
CA PHE A 271 21.45 34.81 -3.63
C PHE A 271 21.10 35.99 -4.57
N PHE A 272 21.59 35.99 -5.81
CA PHE A 272 21.24 37.01 -6.78
C PHE A 272 20.39 36.42 -7.91
N PHE A 273 19.11 36.72 -7.92
CA PHE A 273 18.16 36.28 -8.92
C PHE A 273 17.65 37.48 -9.74
N GLN A 274 17.96 37.49 -11.03
CA GLN A 274 17.37 38.46 -11.94
C GLN A 274 15.89 38.11 -12.16
N SER A 275 15.07 39.11 -12.55
CA SER A 275 13.67 38.86 -12.88
C SER A 275 13.55 37.78 -13.95
N ALA A 276 12.84 36.68 -13.64
CA ALA A 276 12.68 35.56 -14.55
C ALA A 276 11.95 35.98 -15.86
N SER A 277 10.95 36.86 -15.74
CA SER A 277 10.23 37.41 -16.91
C SER A 277 11.06 38.30 -17.83
N LYS A 278 12.14 38.93 -17.32
CA LYS A 278 13.10 39.65 -18.15
C LYS A 278 14.02 38.73 -18.91
N LEU A 279 14.39 37.58 -18.35
CA LEU A 279 15.24 36.57 -18.95
C LEU A 279 14.48 35.65 -19.90
N ASN A 280 13.24 35.32 -19.53
CA ASN A 280 12.32 34.51 -20.32
C ASN A 280 10.94 35.18 -20.38
N PRO A 281 10.62 35.87 -21.51
CA PRO A 281 9.35 36.57 -21.67
C PRO A 281 8.09 35.65 -21.62
N ALA A 282 8.27 34.33 -21.69
CA ALA A 282 7.16 33.38 -21.53
C ALA A 282 6.71 33.19 -20.06
N VAL A 283 7.48 33.69 -19.10
CA VAL A 283 7.14 33.60 -17.67
C VAL A 283 6.01 34.59 -17.37
N ASP A 284 4.88 34.04 -16.90
CA ASP A 284 3.70 34.82 -16.49
C ASP A 284 4.04 35.76 -15.32
N PRO A 285 3.49 37.00 -15.28
CA PRO A 285 3.68 37.92 -14.16
C PRO A 285 3.30 37.32 -12.78
N ALA A 286 2.29 36.47 -12.71
CA ALA A 286 1.90 35.82 -11.46
C ALA A 286 2.96 34.78 -11.00
N LEU A 287 3.56 34.04 -11.95
CA LEU A 287 4.68 33.12 -11.68
C LEU A 287 5.92 33.92 -11.22
N GLU A 288 6.21 35.05 -11.85
CA GLU A 288 7.29 35.97 -11.41
C GLU A 288 7.12 36.39 -9.95
N VAL A 289 5.89 36.84 -9.58
CA VAL A 289 5.58 37.25 -8.18
C VAL A 289 5.75 36.08 -7.21
N LEU A 290 5.35 34.88 -7.58
CA LEU A 290 5.51 33.68 -6.76
C LEU A 290 7.00 33.37 -6.56
N LEU A 291 7.80 33.35 -7.63
CA LEU A 291 9.24 33.11 -7.58
C LEU A 291 9.94 34.14 -6.67
N GLN A 292 9.62 35.44 -6.79
CA GLN A 292 10.17 36.47 -5.95
C GLN A 292 9.85 36.24 -4.46
N LYS A 293 8.62 35.82 -4.13
CA LYS A 293 8.23 35.47 -2.76
C LYS A 293 8.99 34.25 -2.24
N MET A 294 9.16 33.22 -3.06
CA MET A 294 9.88 32.01 -2.66
C MET A 294 11.35 32.31 -2.38
N LEU A 295 11.97 33.24 -3.11
CA LEU A 295 13.37 33.62 -3.04
C LEU A 295 13.66 34.75 -2.03
N GLU A 296 12.68 35.16 -1.23
CA GLU A 296 12.89 36.15 -0.16
C GLU A 296 13.98 35.68 0.80
N MET A 297 14.88 36.62 1.16
CA MET A 297 16.00 36.35 2.08
C MET A 297 15.50 36.06 3.50
N ASP A 298 14.43 36.75 3.90
CA ASP A 298 13.71 36.52 5.15
C ASP A 298 12.73 35.33 5.01
N SER A 299 12.96 34.25 5.73
CA SER A 299 12.11 33.06 5.70
C SER A 299 10.66 33.33 6.04
N ASP A 300 10.37 34.37 6.88
CA ASP A 300 9.01 34.69 7.31
C ASP A 300 8.18 35.37 6.21
N ARG A 301 8.84 35.93 5.19
CA ARG A 301 8.19 36.52 4.02
C ARG A 301 7.90 35.55 2.90
N ARG A 302 8.49 34.33 2.95
CA ARG A 302 8.21 33.27 2.01
C ARG A 302 6.83 32.66 2.22
N PRO A 303 6.26 31.96 1.22
CA PRO A 303 5.05 31.17 1.43
C PRO A 303 5.13 30.30 2.66
N ALA A 304 4.03 30.16 3.40
CA ALA A 304 4.03 29.48 4.70
C ALA A 304 4.23 27.95 4.57
N SER A 305 3.86 27.38 3.41
CA SER A 305 3.94 25.93 3.16
C SER A 305 4.10 25.63 1.67
N ALA A 306 4.59 24.42 1.35
CA ALA A 306 4.62 23.92 -0.02
C ALA A 306 3.22 23.80 -0.63
N LEU A 307 2.19 23.57 0.18
CA LEU A 307 0.78 23.57 -0.25
C LEU A 307 0.33 24.95 -0.75
N GLU A 308 0.76 26.04 -0.11
CA GLU A 308 0.46 27.39 -0.57
C GLU A 308 1.10 27.68 -1.94
N VAL A 309 2.33 27.20 -2.14
CA VAL A 309 3.01 27.28 -3.45
C VAL A 309 2.25 26.47 -4.50
N LEU A 310 1.87 25.23 -4.17
CA LEU A 310 1.11 24.35 -5.06
C LEU A 310 -0.21 24.99 -5.52
N ASN A 311 -1.01 25.47 -4.58
CA ASN A 311 -2.30 26.14 -4.89
C ASN A 311 -2.10 27.36 -5.80
N THR A 312 -0.98 28.10 -5.61
CA THR A 312 -0.68 29.26 -6.45
C THR A 312 -0.25 28.82 -7.86
N LEU A 313 0.55 27.75 -8.00
CA LEU A 313 0.95 27.20 -9.29
C LEU A 313 -0.25 26.65 -10.08
N GLU A 314 -1.13 25.90 -9.42
CA GLU A 314 -2.39 25.42 -10.03
C GLU A 314 -3.26 26.59 -10.55
N GLY A 315 -3.30 27.70 -9.79
CA GLY A 315 -3.94 28.95 -10.23
C GLY A 315 -3.29 29.55 -11.47
N ILE A 316 -1.95 29.52 -11.57
CA ILE A 316 -1.17 30.03 -12.71
C ILE A 316 -1.28 29.07 -13.90
N GLY A 317 -1.12 27.77 -13.70
CA GLY A 317 -1.25 26.73 -14.75
C GLY A 317 -2.65 26.74 -15.39
N SER A 318 -3.69 26.98 -14.59
CA SER A 318 -5.04 27.19 -15.08
C SER A 318 -5.18 28.50 -15.87
N SER A 319 -4.38 29.52 -15.60
CA SER A 319 -4.37 30.78 -16.37
C SER A 319 -3.54 30.71 -17.67
N GLN A 320 -2.51 29.86 -17.75
CA GLN A 320 -1.72 29.73 -18.99
C GLN A 320 -2.39 28.84 -20.05
N SER A 321 -3.14 27.81 -19.64
CA SER A 321 -4.07 27.14 -20.55
C SER A 321 -5.20 28.09 -21.05
N ARG A 322 -5.34 29.27 -20.41
CA ARG A 322 -6.28 30.35 -20.78
C ARG A 322 -5.66 31.40 -21.76
N SER A 323 -4.34 31.54 -21.86
CA SER A 323 -3.74 32.56 -22.74
C SER A 323 -3.71 32.18 -24.23
N THR A 324 -4.01 30.93 -24.61
CA THR A 324 -4.41 30.57 -25.98
C THR A 324 -5.93 30.62 -26.18
N SER A 325 -6.68 30.96 -25.15
CA SER A 325 -8.13 31.18 -25.16
C SER A 325 -8.47 32.40 -24.29
N ALA A 326 -7.93 33.58 -24.68
CA ALA A 326 -8.44 34.86 -24.18
C ALA A 326 -9.82 35.13 -24.80
N LEU A 327 -10.78 34.29 -24.44
CA LEU A 327 -12.21 34.49 -24.65
C LEU A 327 -12.94 33.85 -23.46
N LEU A 328 -13.26 34.74 -22.47
CA LEU A 328 -14.37 34.55 -21.53
C LEU A 328 -14.33 33.24 -20.70
N THR A 329 -13.78 33.27 -19.50
CA THR A 329 -14.25 32.39 -18.43
C THR A 329 -15.74 32.62 -18.28
N SER A 330 -16.52 31.70 -18.81
CA SER A 330 -17.96 31.78 -18.61
C SER A 330 -18.25 31.64 -17.10
N PRO A 331 -19.26 32.32 -16.57
CA PRO A 331 -19.66 32.06 -15.18
C PRO A 331 -19.86 30.60 -14.85
N GLN A 332 -20.02 29.75 -15.86
CA GLN A 332 -20.14 28.31 -15.77
C GLN A 332 -18.82 27.63 -15.45
N ASP A 333 -17.70 28.03 -16.04
CA ASP A 333 -16.38 27.38 -15.80
C ASP A 333 -15.98 27.60 -14.33
N LEU A 334 -16.25 28.79 -13.79
CA LEU A 334 -16.06 29.08 -12.35
C LEU A 334 -16.95 28.22 -11.47
N MET A 335 -18.19 27.96 -11.86
CA MET A 335 -19.09 27.06 -11.13
C MET A 335 -18.59 25.60 -11.19
N LEU A 336 -18.04 25.14 -12.31
CA LEU A 336 -17.48 23.78 -12.43
C LEU A 336 -16.24 23.60 -11.56
N GLU A 337 -15.37 24.61 -11.47
CA GLU A 337 -14.20 24.61 -10.57
C GLU A 337 -14.63 24.60 -9.09
N GLU A 338 -15.62 25.44 -8.71
CA GLU A 338 -16.19 25.44 -7.37
C GLU A 338 -16.79 24.08 -7.03
N ALA A 339 -17.57 23.51 -7.93
CA ALA A 339 -18.19 22.20 -7.74
C ALA A 339 -17.15 21.08 -7.59
N TYR A 340 -16.06 21.11 -8.37
CA TYR A 340 -14.96 20.15 -8.25
C TYR A 340 -14.22 20.32 -6.92
N THR A 341 -13.98 21.54 -6.47
CA THR A 341 -13.39 21.82 -5.16
C THR A 341 -14.25 21.27 -4.03
N LEU A 342 -15.56 21.47 -4.06
CA LEU A 342 -16.50 20.91 -3.09
C LEU A 342 -16.53 19.36 -3.13
N TYR A 343 -16.43 18.78 -4.33
CA TYR A 343 -16.32 17.33 -4.51
C TYR A 343 -15.06 16.77 -3.83
N THR A 344 -13.89 17.38 -4.03
CA THR A 344 -12.65 16.96 -3.40
C THR A 344 -12.66 17.10 -1.88
N GLN A 345 -13.35 18.14 -1.37
CA GLN A 345 -13.59 18.36 0.06
C GLN A 345 -14.67 17.42 0.65
N ARG A 346 -15.24 16.49 -0.12
CA ARG A 346 -16.33 15.60 0.29
C ARG A 346 -17.64 16.30 0.68
N ARG A 347 -17.82 17.56 0.31
CA ARG A 347 -19.06 18.35 0.49
C ARG A 347 -20.02 18.03 -0.67
N LEU A 348 -20.48 16.77 -0.72
CA LEU A 348 -21.12 16.21 -1.92
C LEU A 348 -22.47 16.89 -2.27
N ASP A 349 -23.28 17.24 -1.28
CA ASP A 349 -24.59 17.86 -1.52
C ASP A 349 -24.43 19.28 -2.10
N GLU A 350 -23.44 20.03 -1.63
CA GLU A 350 -23.11 21.35 -2.14
C GLU A 350 -22.50 21.25 -3.55
N ALA A 351 -21.59 20.30 -3.77
CA ALA A 351 -21.04 20.04 -5.09
C ALA A 351 -22.15 19.72 -6.11
N LEU A 352 -23.12 18.86 -5.76
CA LEU A 352 -24.27 18.55 -6.61
C LEU A 352 -25.09 19.78 -6.94
N ALA A 353 -25.33 20.66 -5.96
CA ALA A 353 -26.11 21.89 -6.19
C ALA A 353 -25.38 22.83 -7.16
N VAL A 354 -24.07 22.98 -7.04
CA VAL A 354 -23.26 23.84 -7.93
C VAL A 354 -23.14 23.22 -9.33
N TYR A 355 -22.86 21.91 -9.45
CA TYR A 355 -22.87 21.22 -10.75
C TYR A 355 -24.22 21.38 -11.45
N ASN A 356 -25.35 21.23 -10.72
CA ASN A 356 -26.68 21.39 -11.31
C ASN A 356 -26.90 22.81 -11.87
N LYS A 357 -26.49 23.85 -11.12
CA LYS A 357 -26.56 25.25 -11.61
C LYS A 357 -25.69 25.45 -12.86
N ALA A 358 -24.47 24.92 -12.86
CA ALA A 358 -23.56 25.00 -14.01
C ALA A 358 -24.14 24.29 -15.24
N LEU A 359 -24.75 23.13 -15.06
CA LEU A 359 -25.40 22.36 -16.12
C LEU A 359 -26.71 22.98 -16.61
N GLN A 360 -27.45 23.73 -15.76
CA GLN A 360 -28.60 24.54 -16.21
C GLN A 360 -28.17 25.72 -17.11
N ALA A 361 -27.00 26.31 -16.83
CA ALA A 361 -26.45 27.37 -17.66
C ALA A 361 -25.92 26.82 -19.03
N ASN A 362 -25.33 25.61 -19.05
CA ASN A 362 -24.90 24.96 -20.29
C ASN A 362 -25.03 23.44 -20.18
N THR A 363 -26.04 22.88 -20.79
CA THR A 363 -26.33 21.44 -20.82
C THR A 363 -25.38 20.64 -21.71
N THR A 364 -24.49 21.28 -22.46
CA THR A 364 -23.57 20.63 -23.42
C THR A 364 -22.13 20.51 -22.91
N SER A 365 -21.88 20.67 -21.59
CA SER A 365 -20.57 20.50 -20.98
C SER A 365 -20.30 19.02 -20.64
N PRO A 366 -19.42 18.31 -21.36
CA PRO A 366 -19.10 16.91 -21.08
C PRO A 366 -18.45 16.73 -19.69
N LEU A 367 -17.52 17.63 -19.33
CA LEU A 367 -16.81 17.62 -18.04
C LEU A 367 -17.75 17.98 -16.89
N GLY A 368 -18.71 18.88 -17.11
CA GLY A 368 -19.75 19.18 -16.13
C GLY A 368 -20.59 17.94 -15.80
N TRP A 369 -21.06 17.22 -16.83
CA TRP A 369 -21.78 15.96 -16.65
C TRP A 369 -20.95 14.87 -16.01
N GLN A 370 -19.63 14.76 -16.36
CA GLN A 370 -18.71 13.83 -15.73
C GLN A 370 -18.56 14.13 -14.23
N GLY A 371 -18.26 15.37 -13.85
CA GLY A 371 -18.11 15.77 -12.44
C GLY A 371 -19.39 15.57 -11.62
N TYR A 372 -20.54 15.90 -12.21
CA TYR A 372 -21.85 15.66 -11.61
C TYR A 372 -22.10 14.16 -11.37
N ALA A 373 -21.82 13.31 -12.37
CA ALA A 373 -21.94 11.87 -12.26
C ALA A 373 -21.01 11.26 -11.21
N LEU A 374 -19.76 11.71 -11.14
CA LEU A 374 -18.79 11.27 -10.11
C LEU A 374 -19.29 11.63 -8.71
N THR A 375 -19.87 12.80 -8.54
CA THR A 375 -20.43 13.27 -7.26
C THR A 375 -21.66 12.47 -6.87
N GLN A 376 -22.58 12.22 -7.82
CA GLN A 376 -23.76 11.36 -7.62
C GLN A 376 -23.35 9.94 -7.20
N ARG A 377 -22.34 9.36 -7.87
CA ARG A 377 -21.82 8.03 -7.53
C ARG A 377 -21.27 7.98 -6.09
N LEU A 378 -20.52 8.99 -5.66
CA LEU A 378 -20.01 9.07 -4.28
C LEU A 378 -21.13 9.26 -3.26
N ARG A 379 -22.20 9.92 -3.64
CA ARG A 379 -23.41 10.10 -2.80
C ARG A 379 -24.27 8.83 -2.75
N GLY A 380 -24.00 7.85 -3.59
CA GLY A 380 -24.78 6.59 -3.69
C GLY A 380 -26.00 6.68 -4.60
N LEU A 381 -26.13 7.74 -5.41
CA LEU A 381 -27.20 7.94 -6.38
C LEU A 381 -26.82 7.24 -7.70
N ASP A 382 -26.79 5.90 -7.66
CA ASP A 382 -26.19 5.08 -8.73
C ASP A 382 -26.97 5.17 -10.06
N HIS A 383 -28.29 5.23 -10.04
CA HIS A 383 -29.12 5.34 -11.26
C HIS A 383 -28.94 6.71 -11.94
N GLU A 384 -28.95 7.77 -11.16
CA GLU A 384 -28.74 9.13 -11.63
C GLU A 384 -27.30 9.31 -12.16
N ALA A 385 -26.30 8.75 -11.46
CA ALA A 385 -24.92 8.77 -11.90
C ALA A 385 -24.75 8.08 -13.26
N LEU A 386 -25.43 6.94 -13.49
CA LEU A 386 -25.39 6.23 -14.75
C LEU A 386 -25.91 7.12 -15.90
N THR A 387 -27.06 7.75 -15.72
CA THR A 387 -27.65 8.67 -16.71
C THR A 387 -26.71 9.85 -17.00
N SER A 388 -26.08 10.41 -15.97
CA SER A 388 -25.16 11.54 -16.11
C SER A 388 -23.86 11.15 -16.83
N PHE A 389 -23.30 9.94 -16.56
CA PHE A 389 -22.18 9.40 -17.34
C PHE A 389 -22.53 9.17 -18.78
N GLU A 390 -23.72 8.62 -19.06
CA GLU A 390 -24.21 8.42 -20.44
C GLU A 390 -24.33 9.75 -21.18
N ARG A 391 -24.81 10.78 -20.50
CA ARG A 391 -24.88 12.12 -21.09
C ARG A 391 -23.51 12.70 -21.38
N ALA A 392 -22.54 12.55 -20.46
CA ALA A 392 -21.14 12.95 -20.68
C ALA A 392 -20.55 12.25 -21.91
N LEU A 393 -20.76 10.94 -22.03
CA LEU A 393 -20.24 10.13 -23.13
C LEU A 393 -20.94 10.36 -24.48
N GLN A 394 -22.22 10.74 -24.48
CA GLN A 394 -22.92 11.21 -25.68
C GLN A 394 -22.31 12.48 -26.24
N LEU A 395 -21.91 13.40 -25.35
CA LEU A 395 -21.29 14.67 -25.71
C LEU A 395 -19.83 14.50 -26.12
N GLN A 396 -19.10 13.64 -25.42
CA GLN A 396 -17.68 13.36 -25.69
C GLN A 396 -17.35 11.88 -25.42
N PRO A 397 -17.38 11.03 -26.46
CA PRO A 397 -17.13 9.58 -26.34
C PRO A 397 -15.72 9.19 -25.85
N GLY A 398 -14.74 10.10 -25.94
CA GLY A 398 -13.34 9.88 -25.56
C GLY A 398 -13.04 10.03 -24.05
N LEU A 399 -14.03 10.22 -23.20
CA LEU A 399 -13.85 10.42 -21.76
C LEU A 399 -13.61 9.09 -21.02
N VAL A 400 -12.34 8.67 -20.89
CA VAL A 400 -11.92 7.44 -20.20
C VAL A 400 -12.51 7.36 -18.78
N THR A 401 -12.42 8.46 -18.01
CA THR A 401 -12.97 8.54 -16.64
C THR A 401 -14.47 8.29 -16.60
N SER A 402 -15.23 8.77 -17.58
CA SER A 402 -16.68 8.56 -17.66
C SER A 402 -17.01 7.11 -18.01
N TRP A 403 -16.28 6.47 -18.91
CA TRP A 403 -16.43 5.04 -19.20
C TRP A 403 -16.13 4.19 -17.98
N ASN A 404 -15.04 4.47 -17.27
CA ASN A 404 -14.67 3.78 -16.04
C ASN A 404 -15.70 3.99 -14.92
N GLY A 405 -16.19 5.22 -14.75
CA GLY A 405 -17.27 5.56 -13.83
C GLY A 405 -18.57 4.81 -14.15
N LYS A 406 -18.99 4.80 -15.43
CA LYS A 406 -20.14 4.04 -15.92
C LYS A 406 -20.01 2.55 -15.61
N GLY A 407 -18.85 1.93 -15.91
CA GLY A 407 -18.59 0.53 -15.62
C GLY A 407 -18.67 0.23 -14.11
N THR A 408 -18.13 1.10 -13.27
CA THR A 408 -18.19 0.97 -11.81
C THR A 408 -19.63 1.00 -11.28
N VAL A 409 -20.44 1.94 -11.75
CA VAL A 409 -21.86 2.07 -11.37
C VAL A 409 -22.65 0.85 -11.86
N LEU A 410 -22.44 0.42 -13.09
CA LEU A 410 -23.11 -0.78 -13.64
C LEU A 410 -22.75 -2.03 -12.86
N SER A 411 -21.50 -2.20 -12.43
CA SER A 411 -21.06 -3.31 -11.56
C SER A 411 -21.82 -3.31 -10.24
N LYS A 412 -21.98 -2.15 -9.62
CA LYS A 412 -22.72 -1.96 -8.36
C LYS A 412 -24.22 -2.28 -8.53
N LEU A 413 -24.80 -1.89 -9.67
CA LEU A 413 -26.17 -2.22 -10.07
C LEU A 413 -26.34 -3.69 -10.52
N ARG A 414 -25.31 -4.53 -10.40
CA ARG A 414 -25.24 -5.93 -10.84
C ARG A 414 -25.45 -6.15 -12.35
N ARG A 415 -25.32 -5.10 -13.17
CA ARG A 415 -25.35 -5.15 -14.64
C ARG A 415 -23.96 -5.48 -15.19
N HIS A 416 -23.40 -6.63 -14.77
CA HIS A 416 -22.00 -6.98 -14.99
C HIS A 416 -21.58 -7.09 -16.45
N ARG A 417 -22.50 -7.47 -17.36
CA ARG A 417 -22.20 -7.55 -18.79
C ARG A 417 -21.94 -6.15 -19.37
N GLU A 418 -22.82 -5.21 -19.10
CA GLU A 418 -22.68 -3.83 -19.56
C GLU A 418 -21.53 -3.12 -18.89
N ALA A 419 -21.21 -3.48 -17.64
CA ALA A 419 -20.03 -2.99 -16.95
C ALA A 419 -18.73 -3.41 -17.69
N LEU A 420 -18.66 -4.67 -18.16
CA LEU A 420 -17.51 -5.14 -18.95
C LEU A 420 -17.38 -4.37 -20.26
N GLU A 421 -18.48 -4.14 -20.98
CA GLU A 421 -18.49 -3.34 -22.20
C GLU A 421 -17.96 -1.91 -21.94
N ALA A 422 -18.36 -1.28 -20.83
CA ALA A 422 -17.90 0.05 -20.45
C ALA A 422 -16.39 0.06 -20.09
N PHE A 423 -15.90 -0.93 -19.33
CA PHE A 423 -14.47 -1.04 -19.04
C PHE A 423 -13.64 -1.36 -20.30
N ASP A 424 -14.16 -2.16 -21.21
CA ASP A 424 -13.49 -2.45 -22.47
C ASP A 424 -13.37 -1.19 -23.36
N HIS A 425 -14.40 -0.33 -23.39
CA HIS A 425 -14.29 0.98 -24.03
C HIS A 425 -13.26 1.89 -23.35
N ALA A 426 -13.21 1.93 -22.02
CA ALA A 426 -12.18 2.67 -21.29
C ALA A 426 -10.77 2.19 -21.67
N LEU A 427 -10.58 0.86 -21.77
CA LEU A 427 -9.30 0.23 -22.11
C LEU A 427 -8.93 0.31 -23.60
N GLN A 428 -9.90 0.48 -24.49
CA GLN A 428 -9.63 0.82 -25.91
C GLN A 428 -9.07 2.23 -26.05
N LEU A 429 -9.52 3.16 -25.20
CA LEU A 429 -9.04 4.54 -25.18
C LEU A 429 -7.72 4.69 -24.42
N ASP A 430 -7.57 3.97 -23.31
CA ASP A 430 -6.37 3.94 -22.48
C ASP A 430 -6.07 2.50 -22.02
N PRO A 431 -5.25 1.75 -22.78
CA PRO A 431 -4.91 0.35 -22.45
C PRO A 431 -4.15 0.17 -21.13
N ASN A 432 -3.51 1.23 -20.61
CA ASN A 432 -2.70 1.20 -19.40
C ASN A 432 -3.49 1.59 -18.15
N ASN A 433 -4.78 1.84 -18.27
CA ASN A 433 -5.61 2.29 -17.17
C ASN A 433 -5.81 1.19 -16.10
N ALA A 434 -5.01 1.24 -15.05
CA ALA A 434 -5.05 0.26 -13.95
C ALA A 434 -6.42 0.19 -13.27
N ALA A 435 -7.10 1.34 -13.09
CA ALA A 435 -8.42 1.39 -12.47
C ALA A 435 -9.48 0.69 -13.33
N ALA A 436 -9.42 0.82 -14.66
CA ALA A 436 -10.32 0.14 -15.58
C ALA A 436 -10.06 -1.39 -15.59
N TRP A 437 -8.80 -1.82 -15.57
CA TRP A 437 -8.45 -3.24 -15.44
C TRP A 437 -8.94 -3.82 -14.12
N ASN A 438 -8.79 -3.10 -13.00
CA ASN A 438 -9.34 -3.51 -11.71
C ASN A 438 -10.87 -3.61 -11.75
N GLY A 439 -11.56 -2.62 -12.30
CA GLY A 439 -13.01 -2.65 -12.48
C GLY A 439 -13.48 -3.83 -13.34
N LYS A 440 -12.79 -4.12 -14.45
CA LYS A 440 -13.03 -5.29 -15.29
C LYS A 440 -12.85 -6.60 -14.50
N GLY A 441 -11.81 -6.69 -13.65
CA GLY A 441 -11.58 -7.83 -12.76
C GLY A 441 -12.76 -8.06 -11.81
N ILE A 442 -13.28 -7.01 -11.18
CA ILE A 442 -14.46 -7.09 -10.30
C ILE A 442 -15.69 -7.60 -11.05
N ALA A 443 -15.96 -7.06 -12.23
CA ALA A 443 -17.11 -7.47 -13.04
C ALA A 443 -17.01 -8.94 -13.52
N LEU A 444 -15.80 -9.41 -13.86
CA LEU A 444 -15.53 -10.80 -14.23
C LEU A 444 -15.68 -11.75 -13.04
N SER A 445 -15.17 -11.36 -11.86
CA SER A 445 -15.31 -12.13 -10.61
C SER A 445 -16.79 -12.33 -10.27
N ALA A 446 -17.59 -11.27 -10.35
CA ALA A 446 -19.03 -11.33 -10.10
C ALA A 446 -19.81 -12.26 -11.09
N GLN A 447 -19.24 -12.50 -12.27
CA GLN A 447 -19.76 -13.48 -13.24
C GLN A 447 -19.23 -14.91 -13.03
N GLY A 448 -18.42 -15.15 -12.00
CA GLY A 448 -17.77 -16.44 -11.75
C GLY A 448 -16.62 -16.77 -12.71
N ARG A 449 -16.15 -15.81 -13.51
CA ARG A 449 -15.03 -15.96 -14.46
C ARG A 449 -13.68 -15.73 -13.76
N SER A 450 -13.43 -16.52 -12.70
CA SER A 450 -12.37 -16.29 -11.73
C SER A 450 -10.96 -16.18 -12.33
N GLN A 451 -10.62 -17.04 -13.31
CA GLN A 451 -9.29 -16.99 -13.95
C GLN A 451 -9.06 -15.71 -14.75
N GLN A 452 -10.10 -15.25 -15.46
CA GLN A 452 -10.04 -14.01 -16.24
C GLN A 452 -10.01 -12.78 -15.33
N ALA A 453 -10.73 -12.82 -14.21
CA ALA A 453 -10.69 -11.79 -13.18
C ALA A 453 -9.28 -11.69 -12.57
N LEU A 454 -8.64 -12.81 -12.29
CA LEU A 454 -7.28 -12.84 -11.77
C LEU A 454 -6.29 -12.18 -12.74
N THR A 455 -6.37 -12.54 -14.03
CA THR A 455 -5.52 -11.91 -15.07
C THR A 455 -5.78 -10.40 -15.17
N ALA A 456 -7.03 -9.95 -15.02
CA ALA A 456 -7.35 -8.52 -15.05
C ALA A 456 -6.75 -7.77 -13.84
N PHE A 457 -6.83 -8.33 -12.61
CA PHE A 457 -6.19 -7.76 -11.43
C PHE A 457 -4.67 -7.73 -11.56
N GLU A 458 -4.07 -8.80 -12.09
CA GLU A 458 -2.62 -8.85 -12.32
C GLU A 458 -2.17 -7.83 -13.37
N THR A 459 -2.99 -7.59 -14.38
CA THR A 459 -2.73 -6.55 -15.38
C THR A 459 -2.85 -5.15 -14.76
N ALA A 460 -3.88 -4.92 -13.94
CA ALA A 460 -4.01 -3.67 -13.16
C ALA A 460 -2.77 -3.40 -12.31
N LEU A 461 -2.29 -4.41 -11.58
CA LEU A 461 -1.13 -4.31 -10.70
C LEU A 461 0.22 -4.23 -11.45
N ARG A 462 0.27 -4.64 -12.72
CA ARG A 462 1.44 -4.41 -13.58
C ARG A 462 1.54 -2.95 -14.00
N PHE A 463 0.41 -2.29 -14.29
CA PHE A 463 0.38 -0.87 -14.65
C PHE A 463 0.46 0.04 -13.42
N ASP A 464 -0.21 -0.34 -12.33
CA ASP A 464 -0.10 0.36 -11.06
C ASP A 464 0.09 -0.64 -9.90
N PRO A 465 1.34 -0.97 -9.55
CA PRO A 465 1.66 -1.85 -8.43
C PRO A 465 1.18 -1.31 -7.06
N ARG A 466 0.90 0.00 -6.97
CA ARG A 466 0.48 0.68 -5.74
C ARG A 466 -1.04 0.74 -5.58
N LEU A 467 -1.80 0.19 -6.50
CA LEU A 467 -3.26 0.17 -6.43
C LEU A 467 -3.73 -0.81 -5.35
N VAL A 468 -3.77 -0.33 -4.09
CA VAL A 468 -4.15 -1.11 -2.88
C VAL A 468 -5.46 -1.86 -3.10
N GLN A 469 -6.44 -1.21 -3.76
CA GLN A 469 -7.74 -1.81 -4.03
C GLN A 469 -7.64 -3.06 -4.92
N ALA A 470 -6.73 -3.07 -5.90
CA ALA A 470 -6.52 -4.23 -6.76
C ALA A 470 -5.85 -5.40 -6.01
N TRP A 471 -4.94 -5.12 -5.09
CA TRP A 471 -4.38 -6.13 -4.20
C TRP A 471 -5.44 -6.76 -3.30
N CYS A 472 -6.32 -5.94 -2.69
CA CYS A 472 -7.43 -6.43 -1.88
C CYS A 472 -8.41 -7.28 -2.71
N ASN A 473 -8.80 -6.82 -3.88
CA ASN A 473 -9.73 -7.55 -4.76
C ASN A 473 -9.12 -8.86 -5.26
N LYS A 474 -7.82 -8.86 -5.61
CA LYS A 474 -7.06 -10.08 -5.92
C LYS A 474 -7.06 -11.03 -4.73
N GLY A 475 -6.85 -10.51 -3.50
CA GLY A 475 -6.90 -11.29 -2.27
C GLY A 475 -8.26 -11.96 -2.04
N VAL A 476 -9.36 -11.22 -2.19
CA VAL A 476 -10.72 -11.77 -2.10
C VAL A 476 -10.91 -12.91 -3.09
N LEU A 477 -10.58 -12.68 -4.37
CA LEU A 477 -10.74 -13.68 -5.43
C LEU A 477 -9.90 -14.94 -5.16
N LEU A 478 -8.65 -14.79 -4.76
CA LEU A 478 -7.77 -15.92 -4.44
C LEU A 478 -8.29 -16.73 -3.24
N TYR A 479 -8.91 -16.07 -2.25
CA TYR A 479 -9.56 -16.75 -1.13
C TYR A 479 -10.74 -17.60 -1.60
N GLU A 480 -11.61 -17.07 -2.47
CA GLU A 480 -12.72 -17.81 -3.09
C GLU A 480 -12.25 -19.00 -3.93
N MET A 481 -11.06 -18.87 -4.55
CA MET A 481 -10.40 -19.95 -5.27
C MET A 481 -9.69 -20.96 -4.36
N ASN A 482 -9.77 -20.84 -3.03
CA ASN A 482 -9.07 -21.62 -2.02
C ASN A 482 -7.52 -21.54 -2.11
N ARG A 483 -6.97 -20.51 -2.76
CA ARG A 483 -5.53 -20.27 -2.89
C ARG A 483 -5.00 -19.44 -1.72
N TYR A 484 -5.11 -19.99 -0.51
CA TYR A 484 -4.89 -19.25 0.74
C TYR A 484 -3.48 -18.67 0.91
N ALA A 485 -2.44 -19.35 0.41
CA ALA A 485 -1.07 -18.83 0.47
C ALA A 485 -0.87 -17.60 -0.43
N ASP A 486 -1.52 -17.59 -1.61
CA ASP A 486 -1.49 -16.45 -2.51
C ASP A 486 -2.37 -15.30 -1.99
N THR A 487 -3.49 -15.62 -1.34
CA THR A 487 -4.34 -14.67 -0.61
C THR A 487 -3.54 -13.92 0.46
N GLU A 488 -2.79 -14.68 1.29
CA GLU A 488 -1.92 -14.11 2.33
C GLU A 488 -0.94 -13.11 1.72
N ARG A 489 -0.26 -13.47 0.61
CA ARG A 489 0.67 -12.57 -0.10
C ARG A 489 0.00 -11.32 -0.63
N ALA A 490 -1.16 -11.47 -1.28
CA ALA A 490 -1.88 -10.32 -1.85
C ALA A 490 -2.29 -9.30 -0.78
N TYR A 491 -2.81 -9.77 0.37
CA TYR A 491 -3.13 -8.87 1.47
C TYR A 491 -1.89 -8.31 2.17
N GLN A 492 -0.79 -9.05 2.22
CA GLN A 492 0.46 -8.53 2.76
C GLN A 492 0.99 -7.36 1.93
N GLU A 493 0.89 -7.43 0.59
CA GLU A 493 1.20 -6.28 -0.28
C GLU A 493 0.25 -5.10 -0.03
N ALA A 494 -1.05 -5.36 0.13
CA ALA A 494 -2.00 -4.30 0.48
C ALA A 494 -1.66 -3.63 1.82
N ILE A 495 -1.32 -4.40 2.86
CA ILE A 495 -0.90 -3.91 4.18
C ILE A 495 0.40 -3.11 4.09
N THR A 496 1.32 -3.54 3.24
CA THR A 496 2.60 -2.83 3.05
C THR A 496 2.38 -1.47 2.40
N LEU A 497 1.40 -1.36 1.50
CA LEU A 497 1.03 -0.12 0.82
C LEU A 497 0.17 0.80 1.69
N ASP A 498 -0.74 0.23 2.48
CA ASP A 498 -1.58 0.94 3.43
C ASP A 498 -1.70 0.15 4.74
N SER A 499 -0.87 0.53 5.71
CA SER A 499 -0.81 -0.10 7.03
C SER A 499 -2.01 0.23 7.93
N LYS A 500 -2.89 1.16 7.52
CA LYS A 500 -4.08 1.56 8.27
C LYS A 500 -5.37 0.96 7.71
N LEU A 501 -5.30 -0.08 6.88
CA LEU A 501 -6.44 -0.71 6.23
C LEU A 501 -6.93 -1.94 7.01
N PRO A 502 -7.97 -1.84 7.87
CA PRO A 502 -8.45 -2.96 8.70
C PRO A 502 -8.88 -4.18 7.88
N SER A 503 -9.50 -3.94 6.71
CA SER A 503 -9.99 -5.00 5.81
C SER A 503 -8.87 -5.87 5.24
N ALA A 504 -7.66 -5.32 5.03
CA ALA A 504 -6.52 -6.08 4.55
C ALA A 504 -5.97 -7.01 5.64
N TYR A 505 -5.84 -6.52 6.88
CA TYR A 505 -5.50 -7.36 8.03
C TYR A 505 -6.53 -8.46 8.25
N PHE A 506 -7.81 -8.13 8.13
CA PHE A 506 -8.89 -9.11 8.28
C PHE A 506 -8.82 -10.20 7.21
N GLY A 507 -8.66 -9.84 5.93
CA GLY A 507 -8.52 -10.78 4.82
C GLY A 507 -7.28 -11.67 4.96
N CYS A 508 -6.13 -11.10 5.37
CA CYS A 508 -4.91 -11.85 5.69
C CYS A 508 -5.16 -12.83 6.84
N GLY A 509 -5.83 -12.40 7.91
CA GLY A 509 -6.21 -13.23 9.03
C GLY A 509 -7.11 -14.40 8.64
N GLN A 510 -8.08 -14.19 7.75
CA GLN A 510 -8.93 -15.27 7.20
C GLN A 510 -8.11 -16.30 6.42
N ALA A 511 -7.17 -15.84 5.58
CA ALA A 511 -6.30 -16.72 4.82
C ALA A 511 -5.40 -17.57 5.72
N LEU A 512 -4.83 -16.99 6.77
CA LEU A 512 -4.02 -17.68 7.77
C LEU A 512 -4.86 -18.67 8.59
N TYR A 513 -6.08 -18.32 8.95
CA TYR A 513 -7.01 -19.23 9.62
C TYR A 513 -7.34 -20.45 8.77
N ALA A 514 -7.62 -20.24 7.49
CA ALA A 514 -7.88 -21.33 6.54
C ALA A 514 -6.66 -22.27 6.38
N GLN A 515 -5.43 -21.74 6.53
CA GLN A 515 -4.18 -22.51 6.56
C GLN A 515 -3.89 -23.18 7.93
N ARG A 516 -4.78 -23.07 8.93
CA ARG A 516 -4.57 -23.53 10.31
C ARG A 516 -3.40 -22.85 11.05
N LYS A 517 -2.96 -21.69 10.59
CA LYS A 517 -1.94 -20.86 11.26
C LYS A 517 -2.57 -19.97 12.35
N LEU A 518 -3.21 -20.59 13.36
CA LEU A 518 -4.11 -19.90 14.32
C LEU A 518 -3.46 -18.71 15.04
N LYS A 519 -2.21 -18.86 15.52
CA LYS A 519 -1.50 -17.78 16.23
C LYS A 519 -1.21 -16.57 15.34
N GLN A 520 -0.90 -16.81 14.06
CA GLN A 520 -0.65 -15.73 13.10
C GLN A 520 -1.97 -15.05 12.71
N ALA A 521 -3.02 -15.82 12.47
CA ALA A 521 -4.36 -15.30 12.20
C ALA A 521 -4.87 -14.40 13.35
N LEU A 522 -4.66 -14.83 14.61
CA LEU A 522 -5.02 -14.04 15.78
C LEU A 522 -4.35 -12.66 15.77
N ARG A 523 -3.05 -12.60 15.47
CA ARG A 523 -2.32 -11.33 15.38
C ARG A 523 -2.90 -10.41 14.30
N MET A 524 -3.30 -10.96 13.15
CA MET A 524 -3.88 -10.16 12.07
C MET A 524 -5.24 -9.60 12.46
N PHE A 525 -6.10 -10.39 13.11
CA PHE A 525 -7.39 -9.88 13.61
C PHE A 525 -7.20 -8.84 14.73
N GLU A 526 -6.20 -9.01 15.61
CA GLU A 526 -5.85 -8.01 16.63
C GLU A 526 -5.37 -6.70 15.98
N ARG A 527 -4.59 -6.76 14.90
CA ARG A 527 -4.21 -5.56 14.12
C ARG A 527 -5.42 -4.92 13.45
N ALA A 528 -6.31 -5.70 12.82
CA ALA A 528 -7.54 -5.16 12.24
C ALA A 528 -8.38 -4.39 13.29
N ILE A 529 -8.47 -4.92 14.51
CA ILE A 529 -9.17 -4.29 15.63
C ILE A 529 -8.45 -3.02 16.12
N GLN A 530 -7.11 -3.01 16.12
CA GLN A 530 -6.35 -1.82 16.51
C GLN A 530 -6.57 -0.65 15.54
N GLU A 531 -6.69 -0.93 14.24
CA GLU A 531 -6.95 0.09 13.22
C GLU A 531 -8.44 0.52 13.20
N ASP A 532 -9.37 -0.39 13.53
CA ASP A 532 -10.79 -0.08 13.66
C ASP A 532 -11.44 -0.85 14.81
N LEU A 533 -11.62 -0.17 15.94
CA LEU A 533 -12.27 -0.75 17.14
C LEU A 533 -13.74 -1.15 16.89
N LYS A 534 -14.38 -0.65 15.83
CA LYS A 534 -15.75 -0.99 15.45
C LYS A 534 -15.84 -2.14 14.46
N TYR A 535 -14.72 -2.77 14.10
CA TYR A 535 -14.70 -3.88 13.14
C TYR A 535 -15.23 -5.16 13.80
N ILE A 536 -16.53 -5.34 13.75
CA ILE A 536 -17.28 -6.38 14.47
C ILE A 536 -16.82 -7.78 14.09
N GLU A 537 -16.64 -8.03 12.79
CA GLU A 537 -16.23 -9.34 12.27
C GLU A 537 -14.85 -9.73 12.78
N ALA A 538 -13.93 -8.78 12.95
CA ALA A 538 -12.61 -9.05 13.51
C ALA A 538 -12.67 -9.45 14.99
N TRP A 539 -13.51 -8.79 15.79
CA TRP A 539 -13.77 -9.18 17.16
C TRP A 539 -14.34 -10.60 17.25
N ASN A 540 -15.32 -10.93 16.42
CA ASN A 540 -15.92 -12.26 16.37
C ASN A 540 -14.91 -13.33 15.94
N ARG A 541 -14.10 -13.09 14.92
CA ARG A 541 -13.05 -14.02 14.47
C ARG A 541 -11.96 -14.22 15.53
N ARG A 542 -11.58 -13.14 16.23
CA ARG A 542 -10.68 -13.22 17.38
C ARG A 542 -11.25 -14.13 18.45
N GLY A 543 -12.54 -13.99 18.78
CA GLY A 543 -13.25 -14.85 19.72
C GLY A 543 -13.22 -16.32 19.31
N ASN A 544 -13.53 -16.62 18.04
CA ASN A 544 -13.51 -17.99 17.51
C ASN A 544 -12.13 -18.64 17.64
N ILE A 545 -11.05 -17.91 17.31
CA ILE A 545 -9.68 -18.46 17.40
C ILE A 545 -9.27 -18.67 18.86
N LEU A 546 -9.62 -17.76 19.76
CA LEU A 546 -9.31 -17.89 21.19
C LEU A 546 -10.04 -19.08 21.81
N ASP A 547 -11.30 -19.35 21.40
CA ASP A 547 -12.04 -20.55 21.79
C ASP A 547 -11.34 -21.83 21.29
N GLU A 548 -10.94 -21.87 19.99
CA GLU A 548 -10.16 -23.00 19.45
C GLU A 548 -8.81 -23.20 20.14
N LEU A 549 -8.20 -22.15 20.69
CA LEU A 549 -6.94 -22.21 21.45
C LEU A 549 -7.17 -22.53 22.94
N GLY A 550 -8.43 -22.62 23.38
CA GLY A 550 -8.81 -22.93 24.78
C GLY A 550 -8.83 -21.71 25.71
N ASP A 551 -8.60 -20.49 25.21
CA ASP A 551 -8.68 -19.25 25.99
C ASP A 551 -10.12 -18.71 26.00
N THR A 552 -10.97 -19.40 26.73
CA THR A 552 -12.41 -19.12 26.80
C THR A 552 -12.72 -17.76 27.45
N VAL A 553 -11.85 -17.26 28.33
CA VAL A 553 -12.04 -15.96 28.99
C VAL A 553 -11.87 -14.82 27.96
N ARG A 554 -10.75 -14.82 27.23
CA ARG A 554 -10.51 -13.79 26.22
C ARG A 554 -11.45 -13.95 25.01
N ALA A 555 -11.92 -15.16 24.72
CA ALA A 555 -12.93 -15.41 23.70
C ALA A 555 -14.26 -14.74 24.06
N LEU A 556 -14.77 -14.93 25.30
CA LEU A 556 -15.98 -14.26 25.78
C LEU A 556 -15.86 -12.74 25.73
N GLN A 557 -14.74 -12.19 26.19
CA GLN A 557 -14.46 -10.75 26.08
C GLN A 557 -14.56 -10.25 24.64
N SER A 558 -14.04 -11.03 23.68
CA SER A 558 -14.08 -10.66 22.27
C SER A 558 -15.52 -10.65 21.71
N TYR A 559 -16.34 -11.63 22.06
CA TYR A 559 -17.75 -11.64 21.67
C TYR A 559 -18.54 -10.51 22.35
N ASP A 560 -18.24 -10.22 23.61
CA ASP A 560 -18.88 -9.10 24.31
C ASP A 560 -18.52 -7.75 23.69
N GLN A 561 -17.26 -7.56 23.25
CA GLN A 561 -16.88 -6.37 22.51
C GLN A 561 -17.61 -6.28 21.15
N ALA A 562 -17.72 -7.38 20.40
CA ALA A 562 -18.51 -7.39 19.17
C ALA A 562 -19.97 -6.97 19.43
N LEU A 563 -20.57 -7.48 20.50
CA LEU A 563 -21.96 -7.18 20.91
C LEU A 563 -22.14 -5.76 21.47
N GLN A 564 -21.10 -5.15 22.02
CA GLN A 564 -21.09 -3.73 22.40
C GLN A 564 -21.11 -2.81 21.19
N VAL A 565 -20.44 -3.21 20.09
CA VAL A 565 -20.45 -2.46 18.83
C VAL A 565 -21.79 -2.63 18.12
N ASP A 566 -22.30 -3.85 18.02
CA ASP A 566 -23.62 -4.15 17.46
C ASP A 566 -24.29 -5.32 18.24
N ALA A 567 -25.29 -4.99 19.02
CA ALA A 567 -26.08 -5.96 19.77
C ALA A 567 -26.89 -6.94 18.88
N HIS A 568 -27.07 -6.60 17.58
CA HIS A 568 -27.78 -7.43 16.61
C HIS A 568 -26.85 -8.32 15.77
N PHE A 569 -25.61 -8.53 16.19
CA PHE A 569 -24.68 -9.39 15.48
C PHE A 569 -24.83 -10.86 15.94
N ALA A 570 -25.70 -11.61 15.28
CA ALA A 570 -26.05 -13.01 15.61
C ALA A 570 -24.84 -13.95 15.75
N PRO A 571 -23.74 -13.88 14.92
CA PRO A 571 -22.58 -14.75 15.10
C PRO A 571 -21.90 -14.64 16.46
N ALA A 572 -21.81 -13.44 17.05
CA ALA A 572 -21.19 -13.26 18.36
C ALA A 572 -22.06 -13.83 19.49
N TRP A 573 -23.38 -13.69 19.42
CA TRP A 573 -24.30 -14.36 20.34
C TRP A 573 -24.14 -15.88 20.29
N SER A 574 -24.05 -16.46 19.09
CA SER A 574 -23.83 -17.89 18.91
C SER A 574 -22.49 -18.37 19.44
N GLY A 575 -21.41 -17.60 19.21
CA GLY A 575 -20.07 -17.89 19.76
C GLY A 575 -20.06 -17.88 21.29
N LYS A 576 -20.62 -16.82 21.89
CA LYS A 576 -20.77 -16.69 23.34
C LYS A 576 -21.59 -17.87 23.92
N ALA A 577 -22.69 -18.24 23.25
CA ALA A 577 -23.53 -19.38 23.66
C ALA A 577 -22.75 -20.70 23.61
N GLY A 578 -21.87 -20.87 22.63
CA GLY A 578 -21.01 -22.05 22.53
C GLY A 578 -20.12 -22.23 23.74
N ILE A 579 -19.46 -21.17 24.18
CA ILE A 579 -18.60 -21.19 25.38
C ILE A 579 -19.44 -21.43 26.67
N LEU A 580 -20.56 -20.72 26.84
CA LEU A 580 -21.44 -20.91 27.99
C LEU A 580 -21.92 -22.35 28.08
N ARG A 581 -22.24 -23.00 26.97
CA ARG A 581 -22.60 -24.42 26.92
C ARG A 581 -21.44 -25.32 27.35
N GLN A 582 -20.21 -25.05 26.91
CA GLN A 582 -19.02 -25.82 27.30
C GLN A 582 -18.75 -25.71 28.82
N GLN A 583 -19.03 -24.55 29.39
CA GLN A 583 -18.91 -24.29 30.85
C GLN A 583 -20.06 -24.88 31.68
N GLY A 584 -21.08 -25.49 31.04
CA GLY A 584 -22.25 -26.06 31.74
C GLY A 584 -23.34 -25.04 32.05
N HIS A 585 -23.19 -23.77 31.64
CA HIS A 585 -24.20 -22.72 31.85
C HIS A 585 -25.31 -22.80 30.78
N TYR A 586 -26.03 -23.93 30.78
CA TYR A 586 -26.96 -24.28 29.69
C TYR A 586 -28.11 -23.30 29.51
N PHE A 587 -28.66 -22.76 30.62
CA PHE A 587 -29.74 -21.76 30.53
C PHE A 587 -29.31 -20.47 29.87
N ASP A 588 -28.12 -19.98 30.18
CA ASP A 588 -27.60 -18.76 29.59
C ASP A 588 -27.18 -19.00 28.15
N ALA A 589 -26.62 -20.17 27.84
CA ALA A 589 -26.33 -20.57 26.45
C ALA A 589 -27.63 -20.63 25.62
N LEU A 590 -28.71 -21.19 26.16
CA LEU A 590 -29.99 -21.27 25.46
C LEU A 590 -30.59 -19.88 25.21
N LYS A 591 -30.52 -18.96 26.18
CA LYS A 591 -30.90 -17.55 25.97
C LYS A 591 -30.11 -16.92 24.86
N ALA A 592 -28.78 -17.06 24.86
CA ALA A 592 -27.91 -16.46 23.87
C ALA A 592 -28.15 -17.04 22.45
N TYR A 593 -28.40 -18.37 22.34
CA TYR A 593 -28.81 -18.95 21.04
C TYR A 593 -30.18 -18.43 20.60
N ASN A 594 -31.14 -18.25 21.49
CA ASN A 594 -32.42 -17.66 21.13
C ASN A 594 -32.25 -16.23 20.62
N PHE A 595 -31.45 -15.38 21.28
CA PHE A 595 -31.14 -14.04 20.77
C PHE A 595 -30.50 -14.08 19.37
N ALA A 596 -29.56 -15.01 19.13
CA ALA A 596 -28.97 -15.17 17.81
C ALA A 596 -30.03 -15.55 16.76
N LEU A 597 -30.99 -16.41 17.10
CA LEU A 597 -32.06 -16.88 16.22
C LEU A 597 -33.21 -15.88 16.05
N ASP A 598 -33.45 -15.02 17.03
CA ASP A 598 -34.40 -13.91 16.93
C ASP A 598 -33.87 -12.86 15.94
N ILE A 599 -32.54 -12.65 15.90
CA ILE A 599 -31.86 -11.76 14.95
C ILE A 599 -31.81 -12.40 13.56
N ASP A 600 -31.34 -13.63 13.46
CA ASP A 600 -31.25 -14.38 12.20
C ASP A 600 -31.87 -15.79 12.37
N PRO A 601 -33.17 -15.95 12.03
CA PRO A 601 -33.84 -17.25 12.04
C PRO A 601 -33.23 -18.29 11.07
N SER A 602 -32.45 -17.84 10.10
CA SER A 602 -31.77 -18.71 9.11
C SER A 602 -30.39 -19.20 9.57
N PHE A 603 -29.92 -18.78 10.75
CA PHE A 603 -28.57 -19.08 11.22
C PHE A 603 -28.47 -20.55 11.65
N THR A 604 -28.13 -21.39 10.72
CA THR A 604 -28.08 -22.87 10.84
C THR A 604 -27.21 -23.34 12.01
N LEU A 605 -26.05 -22.69 12.25
CA LEU A 605 -25.13 -23.09 13.33
C LEU A 605 -25.72 -22.80 14.71
N ALA A 606 -26.48 -21.73 14.85
CA ALA A 606 -27.19 -21.41 16.10
C ALA A 606 -28.28 -22.43 16.41
N TRP A 607 -29.06 -22.89 15.42
CA TRP A 607 -30.02 -23.97 15.58
C TRP A 607 -29.36 -25.26 16.04
N ASN A 608 -28.23 -25.65 15.43
CA ASN A 608 -27.46 -26.82 15.85
C ASN A 608 -26.90 -26.68 17.26
N GLY A 609 -26.36 -25.49 17.61
CA GLY A 609 -25.86 -25.17 18.95
C GLY A 609 -26.97 -25.18 20.03
N LYS A 610 -28.14 -24.63 19.70
CA LYS A 610 -29.36 -24.73 20.53
C LYS A 610 -29.75 -26.19 20.77
N GLY A 611 -29.75 -27.01 19.73
CA GLY A 611 -30.00 -28.44 19.82
C GLY A 611 -29.00 -29.14 20.75
N ASN A 612 -27.70 -28.84 20.63
CA ASN A 612 -26.65 -29.38 21.53
C ASN A 612 -26.88 -28.99 23.00
N THR A 613 -27.29 -27.73 23.21
CA THR A 613 -27.57 -27.23 24.57
C THR A 613 -28.77 -27.96 25.17
N LEU A 614 -29.85 -28.11 24.44
CA LEU A 614 -31.05 -28.83 24.84
C LEU A 614 -30.77 -30.33 25.09
N TYR A 615 -29.91 -30.94 24.26
CA TYR A 615 -29.46 -32.31 24.47
C TYR A 615 -28.73 -32.47 25.81
N ASN A 616 -27.82 -31.54 26.15
CA ASN A 616 -27.10 -31.54 27.41
C ASN A 616 -28.04 -31.31 28.62
N MET A 617 -29.16 -30.64 28.42
CA MET A 617 -30.23 -30.47 29.42
C MET A 617 -31.19 -31.65 29.46
N HIS A 618 -30.97 -32.72 28.69
CA HIS A 618 -31.85 -33.89 28.51
C HIS A 618 -33.23 -33.58 27.90
N ASN A 619 -33.40 -32.38 27.29
CA ASN A 619 -34.60 -31.97 26.61
C ASN A 619 -34.62 -32.52 25.17
N TYR A 620 -34.69 -33.83 25.01
CA TYR A 620 -34.47 -34.52 23.74
C TYR A 620 -35.50 -34.16 22.66
N HIS A 621 -36.75 -33.91 23.00
CA HIS A 621 -37.78 -33.55 22.03
C HIS A 621 -37.50 -32.17 21.38
N GLU A 622 -37.18 -31.19 22.19
CA GLU A 622 -36.85 -29.86 21.72
C GLU A 622 -35.50 -29.85 20.96
N ALA A 623 -34.52 -30.65 21.45
CA ALA A 623 -33.24 -30.82 20.74
C ALA A 623 -33.45 -31.39 19.33
N LEU A 624 -34.33 -32.41 19.18
CA LEU A 624 -34.66 -32.97 17.88
C LEU A 624 -35.26 -31.90 16.93
N ALA A 625 -36.24 -31.13 17.42
CA ALA A 625 -36.85 -30.05 16.65
C ALA A 625 -35.81 -29.02 16.18
N ALA A 626 -34.86 -28.64 17.08
CA ALA A 626 -33.78 -27.70 16.73
C ALA A 626 -32.86 -28.27 15.63
N TYR A 627 -32.45 -29.53 15.69
CA TYR A 627 -31.66 -30.17 14.63
C TYR A 627 -32.45 -30.31 13.31
N GLU A 628 -33.73 -30.57 13.37
CA GLU A 628 -34.58 -30.61 12.19
C GLU A 628 -34.68 -29.24 11.51
N HIS A 629 -34.79 -28.17 12.29
CA HIS A 629 -34.70 -26.82 11.76
C HIS A 629 -33.34 -26.55 11.09
N ALA A 630 -32.25 -26.91 11.74
CA ALA A 630 -30.93 -26.77 11.17
C ALA A 630 -30.80 -27.54 9.83
N LEU A 631 -31.32 -28.77 9.76
CA LEU A 631 -31.27 -29.61 8.55
C LEU A 631 -32.24 -29.17 7.45
N LYS A 632 -33.34 -28.51 7.81
CA LYS A 632 -34.22 -27.87 6.83
C LYS A 632 -33.52 -26.69 6.14
N LEU A 633 -32.76 -25.93 6.88
CA LEU A 633 -31.96 -24.80 6.34
C LEU A 633 -30.73 -25.29 5.57
N ASN A 634 -30.01 -26.27 6.11
CA ASN A 634 -28.85 -26.87 5.46
C ASN A 634 -28.87 -28.40 5.53
N PRO A 635 -29.41 -29.10 4.50
CA PRO A 635 -29.44 -30.56 4.48
C PRO A 635 -28.07 -31.25 4.44
N ARG A 636 -26.99 -30.49 4.18
CA ARG A 636 -25.62 -31.00 4.16
C ARG A 636 -24.83 -30.76 5.46
N LEU A 637 -25.49 -30.25 6.53
CA LEU A 637 -24.86 -30.04 7.81
C LEU A 637 -24.59 -31.38 8.53
N ARG A 638 -23.39 -31.90 8.36
CA ARG A 638 -22.95 -33.20 8.90
C ARG A 638 -23.17 -33.34 10.39
N THR A 639 -22.78 -32.32 11.16
CA THR A 639 -22.89 -32.31 12.63
C THR A 639 -24.36 -32.42 13.10
N ALA A 640 -25.28 -31.82 12.37
CA ALA A 640 -26.70 -31.89 12.74
C ALA A 640 -27.28 -33.28 12.45
N TRP A 641 -26.90 -33.97 11.40
CA TRP A 641 -27.29 -35.37 11.16
C TRP A 641 -26.75 -36.30 12.24
N HIS A 642 -25.47 -36.17 12.59
CA HIS A 642 -24.86 -36.91 13.70
C HIS A 642 -25.65 -36.70 15.00
N ASN A 643 -25.85 -35.43 15.39
CA ASN A 643 -26.54 -35.07 16.63
C ASN A 643 -28.02 -35.49 16.60
N LYS A 644 -28.71 -35.40 15.46
CA LYS A 644 -30.07 -35.93 15.29
C LYS A 644 -30.10 -37.43 15.54
N SER A 645 -29.12 -38.19 15.04
CA SER A 645 -29.06 -39.64 15.30
C SER A 645 -28.88 -39.98 16.78
N LEU A 646 -28.08 -39.17 17.52
CA LEU A 646 -27.89 -39.30 18.95
C LEU A 646 -29.19 -39.10 19.74
N VAL A 647 -29.91 -38.01 19.42
CA VAL A 647 -31.18 -37.67 20.06
C VAL A 647 -32.24 -38.74 19.80
N LEU A 648 -32.38 -39.17 18.55
CA LEU A 648 -33.35 -40.21 18.18
C LEU A 648 -33.05 -41.54 18.89
N TYR A 649 -31.78 -41.87 19.07
CA TYR A 649 -31.38 -43.04 19.84
C TYR A 649 -31.80 -42.92 21.31
N GLN A 650 -31.62 -41.76 21.97
CA GLN A 650 -32.06 -41.52 23.34
C GLN A 650 -33.56 -41.56 23.49
N LEU A 651 -34.32 -41.13 22.47
CA LEU A 651 -35.77 -41.20 22.45
C LEU A 651 -36.31 -42.62 22.14
N GLY A 652 -35.44 -43.63 21.91
CA GLY A 652 -35.83 -44.99 21.56
C GLY A 652 -36.31 -45.14 20.10
N ARG A 653 -36.21 -44.12 19.25
CA ARG A 653 -36.63 -44.10 17.84
C ARG A 653 -35.50 -44.66 16.96
N TYR A 654 -35.18 -45.96 17.15
CA TYR A 654 -33.96 -46.57 16.59
C TYR A 654 -33.92 -46.67 15.07
N GLU A 655 -35.06 -46.87 14.36
CA GLU A 655 -35.14 -46.87 12.92
C GLU A 655 -34.82 -45.50 12.33
N GLU A 656 -35.30 -44.44 12.97
CA GLU A 656 -35.04 -43.09 12.52
C GLU A 656 -33.59 -42.65 12.87
N SER A 657 -33.09 -43.10 14.04
CA SER A 657 -31.69 -42.94 14.40
C SER A 657 -30.74 -43.57 13.35
N LEU A 658 -31.09 -44.79 12.91
CA LEU A 658 -30.34 -45.48 11.83
C LEU A 658 -30.33 -44.68 10.54
N LYS A 659 -31.48 -44.18 10.09
CA LYS A 659 -31.56 -43.33 8.90
C LYS A 659 -30.74 -42.05 9.01
N ALA A 660 -30.78 -41.41 10.17
CA ALA A 660 -29.99 -40.21 10.44
C ALA A 660 -28.49 -40.50 10.46
N ALA A 661 -28.06 -41.63 11.02
CA ALA A 661 -26.68 -42.09 11.00
C ALA A 661 -26.21 -42.42 9.57
N ASP A 662 -27.07 -43.03 8.74
CA ASP A 662 -26.76 -43.30 7.34
C ASP A 662 -26.55 -42.02 6.53
N GLU A 663 -27.35 -40.97 6.75
CA GLU A 663 -27.11 -39.64 6.13
C GLU A 663 -25.82 -38.99 6.64
N ALA A 664 -25.51 -39.11 7.93
CA ALA A 664 -24.24 -38.63 8.47
C ALA A 664 -23.05 -39.36 7.82
N ILE A 665 -23.12 -40.70 7.65
CA ILE A 665 -22.10 -41.51 6.96
C ILE A 665 -21.97 -41.11 5.50
N ARG A 666 -23.10 -40.92 4.80
CA ARG A 666 -23.11 -40.47 3.40
C ARG A 666 -22.37 -39.17 3.19
N LEU A 667 -22.50 -38.25 4.14
CA LEU A 667 -21.82 -36.97 4.11
C LEU A 667 -20.36 -37.03 4.60
N GLN A 668 -20.06 -37.95 5.51
CA GLN A 668 -18.71 -38.18 6.08
C GLN A 668 -18.44 -39.66 6.31
N PRO A 669 -18.04 -40.41 5.27
CA PRO A 669 -17.85 -41.86 5.34
C PRO A 669 -16.73 -42.31 6.29
N ASN A 670 -15.76 -41.44 6.56
CA ASN A 670 -14.56 -41.76 7.33
C ASN A 670 -14.67 -41.38 8.81
N ASP A 671 -15.86 -41.02 9.31
CA ASP A 671 -16.05 -40.69 10.72
C ASP A 671 -16.48 -41.96 11.48
N PRO A 672 -15.62 -42.48 12.41
CA PRO A 672 -15.90 -43.69 13.15
C PRO A 672 -17.12 -43.59 14.05
N ASP A 673 -17.46 -42.39 14.55
CA ASP A 673 -18.57 -42.21 15.48
C ASP A 673 -19.93 -42.32 14.82
N ASN A 674 -20.02 -41.95 13.56
CA ASN A 674 -21.23 -42.18 12.75
C ASN A 674 -21.49 -43.67 12.52
N TRP A 675 -20.44 -44.47 12.24
CA TRP A 675 -20.53 -45.90 12.09
C TRP A 675 -20.88 -46.59 13.42
N GLN A 676 -20.32 -46.11 14.55
CA GLN A 676 -20.65 -46.59 15.86
C GLN A 676 -22.12 -46.35 16.19
N ARG A 677 -22.66 -45.16 15.88
CA ARG A 677 -24.08 -44.83 16.08
C ARG A 677 -24.99 -45.72 15.26
N LYS A 678 -24.61 -45.98 14.01
CA LYS A 678 -25.29 -46.94 13.17
C LYS A 678 -25.33 -48.33 13.81
N ALA A 679 -24.20 -48.82 14.29
CA ALA A 679 -24.10 -50.12 14.95
C ALA A 679 -24.97 -50.21 16.22
N ASP A 680 -24.97 -49.16 17.06
CA ASP A 680 -25.76 -49.10 18.30
C ASP A 680 -27.27 -49.16 18.00
N SER A 681 -27.70 -48.42 16.96
CA SER A 681 -29.11 -48.44 16.52
C SER A 681 -29.51 -49.81 15.99
N LEU A 682 -28.66 -50.47 15.18
CA LEU A 682 -28.87 -51.80 14.67
C LEU A 682 -28.93 -52.85 15.76
N LYS A 683 -28.12 -52.74 16.82
CA LYS A 683 -28.18 -53.62 17.99
C LYS A 683 -29.55 -53.55 18.70
N LYS A 684 -30.04 -52.34 18.90
CA LYS A 684 -31.37 -52.12 19.51
C LYS A 684 -32.50 -52.67 18.63
N LEU A 685 -32.33 -52.65 17.31
CA LEU A 685 -33.23 -53.21 16.31
C LEU A 685 -33.06 -54.74 16.16
N ARG A 686 -32.16 -55.38 16.89
CA ARG A 686 -31.79 -56.79 16.85
C ARG A 686 -31.23 -57.27 15.48
N ARG A 687 -30.72 -56.33 14.63
CA ARG A 687 -30.05 -56.61 13.35
C ARG A 687 -28.58 -56.91 13.57
N ARG A 688 -28.26 -58.05 14.19
CA ARG A 688 -26.95 -58.39 14.76
C ARG A 688 -25.83 -58.46 13.76
N GLU A 689 -26.03 -59.01 12.58
CA GLU A 689 -24.98 -59.12 11.54
C GLU A 689 -24.58 -57.76 10.99
N GLU A 690 -25.55 -56.92 10.67
CA GLU A 690 -25.31 -55.57 10.18
C GLU A 690 -24.65 -54.68 11.27
N ALA A 691 -25.04 -54.87 12.51
CA ALA A 691 -24.41 -54.20 13.63
C ALA A 691 -22.93 -54.56 13.77
N ARG A 692 -22.56 -55.84 13.62
CA ARG A 692 -21.15 -56.31 13.66
C ARG A 692 -20.35 -55.71 12.51
N SER A 693 -20.95 -55.66 11.30
CA SER A 693 -20.31 -55.05 10.13
C SER A 693 -20.02 -53.56 10.36
N ALA A 694 -20.99 -52.80 10.88
CA ALA A 694 -20.82 -51.39 11.18
C ALA A 694 -19.80 -51.15 12.30
N GLU A 695 -19.74 -51.99 13.33
CA GLU A 695 -18.72 -51.94 14.37
C GLU A 695 -17.30 -52.22 13.84
N ALA A 696 -17.16 -53.22 13.00
CA ALA A 696 -15.90 -53.53 12.33
C ALA A 696 -15.39 -52.34 11.52
N GLN A 697 -16.29 -51.67 10.81
CA GLN A 697 -15.94 -50.47 10.04
C GLN A 697 -15.55 -49.31 10.96
N ALA A 698 -16.27 -49.05 12.05
CA ALA A 698 -15.92 -48.04 13.03
C ALA A 698 -14.52 -48.33 13.65
N ALA A 699 -14.25 -49.59 14.03
CA ALA A 699 -12.97 -50.02 14.55
C ALA A 699 -11.82 -49.82 13.53
N ARG A 700 -12.05 -50.20 12.27
CA ARG A 700 -11.07 -50.02 11.18
C ARG A 700 -10.74 -48.53 10.97
N LEU A 701 -11.73 -47.66 10.99
CA LEU A 701 -11.53 -46.22 10.83
C LEU A 701 -10.76 -45.62 12.03
N ARG A 702 -10.99 -46.10 13.26
CA ARG A 702 -10.21 -45.68 14.45
C ARG A 702 -8.79 -46.17 14.43
N ALA A 703 -8.50 -47.31 13.83
CA ALA A 703 -7.15 -47.85 13.70
C ALA A 703 -6.32 -47.13 12.63
N ASN A 704 -6.99 -46.49 11.67
CA ASN A 704 -6.36 -45.76 10.55
C ASN A 704 -6.29 -44.23 10.81
N ALA A 705 -6.81 -43.72 11.91
CA ALA A 705 -6.78 -42.31 12.32
C ALA A 705 -5.61 -42.03 13.27
#